data_3bd949ac10eccf44b2d3f53340ebfb0c
#
_entry.id   3bd949ac10eccf44b2d3f53340ebfb0c
#
_cell.length_a   1.000
_cell.length_b   1.000
_cell.length_c   1.000
_cell.angle_alpha   90.00
_cell.angle_beta   90.00
_cell.angle_gamma   90.00
#
_symmetry.space_group_name_H-M   'P 1'
#
loop_
_entity.id
_entity.type
_entity.pdbx_description
1 polymer ?
#
loop_
_entity_poly.entity_id
_entity_poly.type
_entity_poly.pdbx_seq_one_letter_code
_entity_poly.pdbx_strand_id
1 'polypeptide(L)'
;MSNNDYNIDSLDGYEGAQAIRKRPASMLGSGGLDGAKHTFIEIVGNALDEVSSGYCDRLVVKYDRNDGSLVVRDYGRGVPMTWSEKKQTYGWDLVYNRLYSGGKLEDPKTRLIGFEDWSKFSFKDFSYLASVGLNGVGAACSQFTSEFFRVISYRDGKEYEMYFEKGYPAWKEMKVREQSEENGTYIHWKPDSEVFSDTNITFSWIKQNCEGISYVSGVDVHLFDGDKEYVYKASNIKEHLESQLKSQVVEATYLHHEDEKDSDGNVTGVLVCEAHVAMGGKGAGQRFYNNQIKVQGGVHSEYSNFAVTRFFTEKAKERGVKITGSDVFSQYSLIITTLANEKSYRGQTKDSIDNEYIGKAIAYAVTRLLQDSWLRDEQWVKNILESSIIAAQVREAAKAAETQIKEASTKINKKVMPNGLISCEAMLDGNYDQVELYIVEGRSAEGSAKDGRDRRFQAIFPIRGKSLNTEKASVADALDNKETTELLSIIGAGMTVEQEGYDLFDISKLRVGKVVILTDADADGKHIQSLLITFFNKFTSPLLHNGHVYIANPPKYRANGRYYYSEEEFQEAKNKGLVGSEFVRYKGLGQMDAEELWNTTLNPETRKLTQVKVSPNDFEFASAISVIAGADTSIRKEFVLDALLEGYDNYEDAIDVLKGVYEEMDYEENLEIEEIHYD
;
A
#
# COMPACT_ATOMS: atom_id res chain seq x y z
N MET A 1 6.28 26.85 36.69
CA MET A 1 7.49 27.67 36.83
C MET A 1 7.10 29.12 36.65
N SER A 2 7.32 29.95 37.63
CA SER A 2 6.98 31.38 37.54
C SER A 2 7.97 32.08 36.61
N ASN A 3 7.49 33.10 35.89
CA ASN A 3 8.23 33.84 34.85
C ASN A 3 9.50 34.62 35.39
N ASN A 4 9.92 34.42 36.61
CA ASN A 4 10.97 35.18 37.26
C ASN A 4 12.31 34.43 37.47
N ASP A 5 12.43 33.15 37.03
CA ASP A 5 13.61 32.32 37.30
C ASP A 5 14.55 32.15 36.10
N TYR A 6 14.38 32.89 35.02
CA TYR A 6 15.31 32.83 33.88
C TYR A 6 16.50 33.77 34.14
N ASN A 7 17.56 33.17 34.69
CA ASN A 7 18.84 33.81 34.97
C ASN A 7 20.00 32.89 34.52
N ILE A 8 21.24 33.30 34.67
CA ILE A 8 22.43 32.57 34.28
C ILE A 8 22.54 31.19 34.96
N ASP A 9 22.04 31.07 36.20
CA ASP A 9 22.04 29.82 36.95
C ASP A 9 21.03 28.81 36.45
N SER A 10 20.08 29.25 35.63
CA SER A 10 19.10 28.39 34.94
C SER A 10 19.59 27.87 33.58
N LEU A 11 20.79 28.26 33.14
CA LEU A 11 21.38 27.85 31.86
C LEU A 11 22.28 26.62 32.07
N ASP A 12 21.86 25.47 31.53
CA ASP A 12 22.65 24.25 31.49
C ASP A 12 23.41 24.13 30.18
N GLY A 13 24.72 23.90 30.20
CA GLY A 13 25.57 23.57 29.09
C GLY A 13 25.94 22.09 29.08
N TYR A 14 25.73 21.41 27.95
CA TYR A 14 26.14 20.01 27.77
C TYR A 14 27.18 19.91 26.66
N GLU A 15 28.25 19.12 26.88
CA GLU A 15 29.32 18.92 25.91
C GLU A 15 29.55 17.41 25.64
N GLY A 16 30.10 17.11 24.45
CA GLY A 16 30.53 15.76 24.10
C GLY A 16 29.44 14.71 24.24
N ALA A 17 29.75 13.61 24.90
CA ALA A 17 28.82 12.48 25.06
C ALA A 17 27.53 12.89 25.78
N GLN A 18 27.60 13.76 26.80
CA GLN A 18 26.40 14.18 27.54
C GLN A 18 25.40 14.93 26.66
N ALA A 19 25.90 15.82 25.78
CA ALA A 19 25.04 16.56 24.84
C ALA A 19 24.32 15.62 23.85
N ILE A 20 25.06 14.66 23.25
CA ILE A 20 24.52 13.73 22.26
C ILE A 20 23.57 12.73 22.90
N ARG A 21 23.88 12.20 24.09
CA ARG A 21 22.99 11.27 24.80
C ARG A 21 21.64 11.91 25.15
N LYS A 22 21.64 13.22 25.52
CA LYS A 22 20.39 13.95 25.80
C LYS A 22 19.61 14.34 24.55
N ARG A 23 20.27 14.56 23.41
CA ARG A 23 19.66 14.98 22.15
C ARG A 23 20.25 14.23 20.96
N PRO A 24 20.06 12.90 20.88
CA PRO A 24 20.63 12.08 19.80
C PRO A 24 20.14 12.51 18.42
N ALA A 25 18.91 13.01 18.32
CA ALA A 25 18.35 13.50 17.07
C ALA A 25 19.16 14.61 16.39
N SER A 26 19.94 15.40 17.15
CA SER A 26 20.76 16.48 16.58
C SER A 26 21.87 15.98 15.66
N MET A 27 22.39 14.77 15.87
CA MET A 27 23.51 14.20 15.11
C MET A 27 23.14 12.87 14.42
N LEU A 28 22.15 12.14 14.94
CA LEU A 28 21.70 10.86 14.38
C LEU A 28 20.28 10.93 13.77
N GLY A 29 19.72 12.14 13.66
CA GLY A 29 18.45 12.42 13.00
C GLY A 29 17.20 12.01 13.77
N SER A 30 17.30 11.09 14.73
CA SER A 30 16.16 10.59 15.52
C SER A 30 16.61 10.15 16.92
N GLY A 31 15.72 10.27 17.90
CA GLY A 31 15.85 9.68 19.24
C GLY A 31 15.12 8.33 19.37
N GLY A 32 14.63 7.77 18.28
CA GLY A 32 13.96 6.47 18.23
C GLY A 32 14.73 5.43 17.42
N LEU A 33 14.03 4.43 16.90
CA LEU A 33 14.61 3.31 16.14
C LEU A 33 15.49 3.75 14.97
N ASP A 34 15.12 4.81 14.26
CA ASP A 34 15.91 5.28 13.11
C ASP A 34 17.25 5.88 13.54
N GLY A 35 17.32 6.52 14.71
CA GLY A 35 18.59 6.94 15.30
C GLY A 35 19.46 5.75 15.69
N ALA A 36 18.88 4.71 16.31
CA ALA A 36 19.59 3.47 16.60
C ALA A 36 20.12 2.79 15.35
N LYS A 37 19.32 2.70 14.28
CA LYS A 37 19.75 2.19 12.96
C LYS A 37 20.87 3.04 12.35
N HIS A 38 20.84 4.36 12.56
CA HIS A 38 21.85 5.25 12.01
C HIS A 38 23.23 4.96 12.58
N THR A 39 23.36 4.47 13.83
CA THR A 39 24.65 4.04 14.39
C THR A 39 25.28 2.90 13.55
N PHE A 40 24.46 1.96 13.05
CA PHE A 40 24.92 0.91 12.14
C PHE A 40 25.44 1.51 10.82
N ILE A 41 24.69 2.45 10.24
CA ILE A 41 25.06 3.12 8.97
C ILE A 41 26.40 3.88 9.11
N GLU A 42 26.61 4.57 10.22
CA GLU A 42 27.87 5.29 10.48
C GLU A 42 29.08 4.35 10.65
N ILE A 43 28.88 3.22 11.35
CA ILE A 43 29.97 2.26 11.56
C ILE A 43 30.30 1.52 10.27
N VAL A 44 29.28 1.02 9.56
CA VAL A 44 29.44 0.39 8.24
C VAL A 44 30.02 1.38 7.22
N GLY A 45 29.58 2.65 7.25
CA GLY A 45 30.09 3.70 6.39
C GLY A 45 31.61 3.89 6.51
N ASN A 46 32.16 3.77 7.71
CA ASN A 46 33.61 3.83 7.89
C ASN A 46 34.35 2.63 7.28
N ALA A 47 33.75 1.43 7.35
CA ALA A 47 34.28 0.23 6.68
C ALA A 47 34.19 0.37 5.15
N LEU A 48 33.10 0.94 4.62
CA LEU A 48 32.91 1.21 3.19
C LEU A 48 33.88 2.26 2.65
N ASP A 49 34.33 3.18 3.47
CA ASP A 49 35.39 4.13 3.08
C ASP A 49 36.74 3.44 2.86
N GLU A 50 37.06 2.37 3.58
CA GLU A 50 38.22 1.52 3.29
C GLU A 50 38.03 0.70 2.01
N VAL A 51 36.80 0.24 1.73
CA VAL A 51 36.44 -0.43 0.48
C VAL A 51 36.60 0.51 -0.72
N SER A 52 36.02 1.71 -0.69
CA SER A 52 36.10 2.66 -1.80
C SER A 52 37.52 3.16 -2.05
N SER A 53 38.35 3.15 -1.02
CA SER A 53 39.79 3.46 -1.14
C SER A 53 40.68 2.29 -1.56
N GLY A 54 40.06 1.11 -1.82
CA GLY A 54 40.78 -0.08 -2.33
C GLY A 54 41.57 -0.88 -1.28
N TYR A 55 41.33 -0.64 0.02
CA TYR A 55 42.06 -1.30 1.09
C TYR A 55 41.29 -2.46 1.76
N CYS A 56 40.01 -2.66 1.42
CA CYS A 56 39.17 -3.67 2.03
C CYS A 56 38.39 -4.40 0.93
N ASP A 57 38.38 -5.73 0.97
CA ASP A 57 37.76 -6.60 -0.02
C ASP A 57 36.58 -7.42 0.54
N ARG A 58 36.38 -7.41 1.86
CA ARG A 58 35.28 -8.13 2.52
C ARG A 58 34.88 -7.50 3.84
N LEU A 59 33.63 -7.69 4.23
CA LEU A 59 33.05 -7.25 5.50
C LEU A 59 32.45 -8.42 6.23
N VAL A 60 32.55 -8.42 7.58
CA VAL A 60 31.83 -9.31 8.45
C VAL A 60 30.90 -8.52 9.33
N VAL A 61 29.63 -8.90 9.36
CA VAL A 61 28.60 -8.34 10.23
C VAL A 61 28.06 -9.47 11.10
N LYS A 62 27.92 -9.24 12.41
CA LYS A 62 27.26 -10.19 13.32
C LYS A 62 26.14 -9.46 14.05
N TYR A 63 25.04 -10.17 14.24
CA TYR A 63 23.90 -9.69 15.02
C TYR A 63 23.54 -10.71 16.09
N ASP A 64 23.54 -10.29 17.35
CA ASP A 64 23.06 -11.12 18.44
C ASP A 64 21.60 -10.79 18.75
N ARG A 65 20.71 -11.75 18.52
CA ARG A 65 19.27 -11.58 18.79
C ARG A 65 18.91 -11.55 20.26
N ASN A 66 19.81 -12.07 21.14
CA ASN A 66 19.52 -12.19 22.56
C ASN A 66 19.63 -10.84 23.26
N ASP A 67 20.62 -10.03 22.87
CA ASP A 67 20.87 -8.74 23.49
C ASP A 67 20.75 -7.54 22.55
N GLY A 68 20.58 -7.76 21.24
CA GLY A 68 20.49 -6.74 20.21
C GLY A 68 21.84 -6.09 19.86
N SER A 69 22.97 -6.67 20.28
CA SER A 69 24.29 -6.16 19.93
C SER A 69 24.70 -6.49 18.50
N LEU A 70 25.58 -5.67 17.97
CA LEU A 70 26.04 -5.71 16.59
C LEU A 70 27.57 -5.71 16.53
N VAL A 71 28.10 -6.43 15.55
CA VAL A 71 29.52 -6.41 15.21
C VAL A 71 29.69 -6.03 13.75
N VAL A 72 30.63 -5.15 13.46
CA VAL A 72 31.16 -4.90 12.11
C VAL A 72 32.65 -5.07 12.13
N ARG A 73 33.18 -5.86 11.22
CA ARG A 73 34.60 -6.10 11.00
C ARG A 73 34.93 -5.77 9.54
N ASP A 74 35.81 -4.81 9.31
CA ASP A 74 36.46 -4.59 8.03
C ASP A 74 37.85 -5.23 8.01
N TYR A 75 38.39 -5.43 6.83
CA TYR A 75 39.74 -5.94 6.58
C TYR A 75 40.61 -4.89 5.89
N GLY A 76 40.36 -3.62 6.25
CA GLY A 76 41.12 -2.46 5.78
C GLY A 76 42.43 -2.25 6.53
N ARG A 77 42.90 -1.00 6.58
CA ARG A 77 44.18 -0.64 7.20
C ARG A 77 44.17 -0.64 8.73
N GLY A 78 43.01 -0.68 9.35
CA GLY A 78 42.83 -0.47 10.81
C GLY A 78 42.97 0.99 11.23
N VAL A 79 42.14 1.41 12.18
CA VAL A 79 42.14 2.79 12.72
C VAL A 79 43.47 3.04 13.48
N PRO A 80 44.17 4.19 13.24
CA PRO A 80 45.34 4.54 14.01
C PRO A 80 44.95 4.88 15.45
N MET A 81 45.34 4.04 16.42
CA MET A 81 44.91 4.13 17.83
C MET A 81 45.98 4.75 18.72
N THR A 82 47.24 4.79 18.27
CA THR A 82 48.42 5.15 19.07
C THR A 82 48.52 6.64 19.35
N TRP A 83 49.45 6.99 20.26
CA TRP A 83 49.75 8.38 20.58
C TRP A 83 50.35 9.14 19.39
N SER A 84 49.92 10.36 19.20
CA SER A 84 50.47 11.27 18.20
C SER A 84 51.21 12.43 18.87
N GLU A 85 52.52 12.49 18.68
CA GLU A 85 53.32 13.60 19.17
C GLU A 85 52.92 14.97 18.58
N LYS A 86 52.50 14.97 17.32
CA LYS A 86 52.01 16.19 16.65
C LYS A 86 50.71 16.70 17.21
N LYS A 87 49.79 15.80 17.59
CA LYS A 87 48.43 16.16 18.02
C LYS A 87 48.30 16.12 19.55
N GLN A 88 49.34 15.64 20.27
CA GLN A 88 49.37 15.50 21.74
C GLN A 88 48.13 14.73 22.28
N THR A 89 47.74 13.67 21.58
CA THR A 89 46.61 12.83 21.96
C THR A 89 46.67 11.44 21.29
N TYR A 90 45.89 10.51 21.79
CA TYR A 90 45.71 9.19 21.19
C TYR A 90 44.76 9.23 19.99
N GLY A 91 45.01 8.38 18.98
CA GLY A 91 44.16 8.26 17.81
C GLY A 91 42.74 7.81 18.17
N TRP A 92 42.58 6.86 19.09
CA TRP A 92 41.25 6.43 19.53
C TRP A 92 40.46 7.57 20.21
N ASP A 93 41.09 8.48 20.94
CA ASP A 93 40.43 9.63 21.53
C ASP A 93 39.92 10.60 20.47
N LEU A 94 40.73 10.84 19.45
CA LEU A 94 40.29 11.65 18.30
C LEU A 94 39.09 11.06 17.54
N VAL A 95 39.09 9.75 17.29
CA VAL A 95 38.09 9.12 16.40
C VAL A 95 36.78 8.82 17.14
N TYR A 96 36.87 8.36 18.38
CA TYR A 96 35.71 7.83 19.11
C TYR A 96 35.25 8.72 20.29
N ASN A 97 36.04 9.71 20.73
CA ASN A 97 35.72 10.50 21.90
C ASN A 97 35.60 12.01 21.59
N ARG A 98 35.91 12.45 20.38
CA ARG A 98 35.81 13.85 19.95
C ARG A 98 34.96 14.01 18.70
N LEU A 99 34.08 15.01 18.71
CA LEU A 99 33.34 15.43 17.54
C LEU A 99 34.24 16.27 16.60
N TYR A 100 33.88 16.29 15.33
CA TYR A 100 34.57 17.06 14.28
C TYR A 100 36.06 16.74 14.21
N SER A 101 36.40 15.47 14.35
CA SER A 101 37.76 14.97 14.23
C SER A 101 37.86 13.71 13.38
N GLY A 102 38.96 13.57 12.67
CA GLY A 102 39.16 12.44 11.75
C GLY A 102 40.18 12.75 10.65
N GLY A 103 40.40 11.80 9.78
CA GLY A 103 41.35 11.92 8.64
C GLY A 103 40.72 12.39 7.33
N LYS A 104 39.43 12.79 7.32
CA LYS A 104 38.65 13.09 6.11
C LYS A 104 38.12 14.53 6.10
N LEU A 105 38.78 15.44 6.82
CA LEU A 105 38.32 16.84 7.03
C LEU A 105 38.84 17.83 5.96
N GLU A 106 39.73 17.42 5.07
CA GLU A 106 40.13 18.27 3.95
C GLU A 106 38.96 18.39 2.95
N ASP A 107 38.78 19.61 2.42
CA ASP A 107 37.75 19.86 1.41
C ASP A 107 38.06 19.05 0.14
N PRO A 108 37.24 18.03 -0.20
CA PRO A 108 37.54 17.18 -1.35
C PRO A 108 37.46 17.88 -2.68
N LYS A 109 36.80 19.04 -2.77
CA LYS A 109 36.68 19.83 -4.01
C LYS A 109 37.99 20.43 -4.43
N THR A 110 38.82 20.89 -3.47
CA THR A 110 40.09 21.52 -3.76
C THR A 110 41.16 20.57 -4.28
N ARG A 111 41.01 19.26 -4.01
CA ARG A 111 41.96 18.22 -4.42
C ARG A 111 41.99 17.97 -5.96
N LEU A 112 40.97 18.45 -6.67
CA LEU A 112 40.79 18.24 -8.10
C LEU A 112 41.07 19.51 -8.90
N ILE A 113 41.44 20.61 -8.27
CA ILE A 113 41.79 21.87 -8.99
C ILE A 113 42.98 21.61 -9.88
N GLY A 114 42.84 21.89 -11.18
CA GLY A 114 43.88 21.67 -12.19
C GLY A 114 43.93 20.22 -12.73
N PHE A 115 42.97 19.36 -12.39
CA PHE A 115 42.84 18.04 -13.02
C PHE A 115 42.30 18.21 -14.45
N GLU A 116 43.01 17.71 -15.46
CA GLU A 116 42.71 18.00 -16.89
C GLU A 116 42.15 16.78 -17.64
N ASP A 117 42.65 15.59 -17.40
CA ASP A 117 42.28 14.37 -18.17
C ASP A 117 41.16 13.56 -17.55
N TRP A 118 39.95 14.07 -17.64
CA TRP A 118 38.74 13.44 -17.11
C TRP A 118 38.41 12.06 -17.74
N SER A 119 39.02 11.74 -18.87
CA SER A 119 38.84 10.41 -19.48
C SER A 119 39.54 9.29 -18.71
N LYS A 120 40.54 9.66 -17.88
CA LYS A 120 41.29 8.74 -17.02
C LYS A 120 40.92 8.86 -15.53
N PHE A 121 39.93 9.71 -15.21
CA PHE A 121 39.55 9.91 -13.84
C PHE A 121 38.94 8.63 -13.21
N SER A 122 39.39 8.31 -12.01
CA SER A 122 38.79 7.28 -11.18
C SER A 122 38.76 7.72 -9.72
N PHE A 123 37.65 7.56 -9.05
CA PHE A 123 37.54 7.81 -7.61
C PHE A 123 38.53 6.96 -6.79
N LYS A 124 38.93 5.78 -7.29
CA LYS A 124 39.88 4.88 -6.61
C LYS A 124 41.30 5.48 -6.52
N ASP A 125 41.64 6.39 -7.41
CA ASP A 125 42.97 7.05 -7.42
C ASP A 125 43.09 8.12 -6.33
N PHE A 126 41.97 8.50 -5.71
CA PHE A 126 41.90 9.55 -4.70
C PHE A 126 41.23 8.99 -3.41
N SER A 127 42.06 8.49 -2.49
CA SER A 127 41.54 7.98 -1.19
C SER A 127 40.60 8.97 -0.53
N TYR A 128 39.42 8.50 -0.12
CA TYR A 128 38.39 9.28 0.56
C TYR A 128 37.74 10.43 -0.23
N LEU A 129 37.96 10.52 -1.54
CA LEU A 129 37.30 11.56 -2.35
C LEU A 129 35.78 11.45 -2.32
N ALA A 130 35.25 10.22 -2.35
CA ALA A 130 33.82 9.92 -2.24
C ALA A 130 33.51 9.22 -0.90
N SER A 131 34.03 9.73 0.22
CA SER A 131 33.82 9.11 1.53
C SER A 131 32.35 9.18 1.98
N VAL A 132 31.89 8.19 2.75
CA VAL A 132 30.58 8.17 3.41
C VAL A 132 30.54 9.22 4.53
N GLY A 133 31.59 9.25 5.36
CA GLY A 133 31.73 10.20 6.46
C GLY A 133 32.15 11.59 5.99
N LEU A 134 31.42 12.64 6.43
CA LEU A 134 31.70 14.04 6.05
C LEU A 134 32.30 14.83 7.21
N ASN A 135 31.71 14.77 8.38
CA ASN A 135 31.91 15.75 9.43
C ASN A 135 32.81 15.27 10.58
N GLY A 136 33.33 14.03 10.50
CA GLY A 136 34.13 13.45 11.59
C GLY A 136 33.35 13.31 12.91
N VAL A 137 32.06 13.01 12.83
CA VAL A 137 31.19 12.90 14.00
C VAL A 137 30.58 11.50 14.17
N GLY A 138 30.43 10.71 13.10
CA GLY A 138 29.64 9.47 13.09
C GLY A 138 30.16 8.41 14.07
N ALA A 139 31.47 8.14 14.06
CA ALA A 139 32.07 7.16 14.95
C ALA A 139 31.93 7.56 16.45
N ALA A 140 32.18 8.84 16.75
CA ALA A 140 32.01 9.37 18.11
C ALA A 140 30.54 9.37 18.55
N CYS A 141 29.59 9.78 17.69
CA CYS A 141 28.16 9.74 17.99
C CYS A 141 27.65 8.32 18.23
N SER A 142 28.07 7.36 17.41
CA SER A 142 27.73 5.94 17.62
C SER A 142 28.26 5.42 18.95
N GLN A 143 29.49 5.77 19.30
CA GLN A 143 30.09 5.42 20.59
C GLN A 143 29.32 6.09 21.75
N PHE A 144 29.02 7.39 21.68
CA PHE A 144 28.32 8.14 22.74
C PHE A 144 26.93 7.61 23.03
N THR A 145 26.24 7.07 22.04
CA THR A 145 24.86 6.60 22.16
C THR A 145 24.74 5.09 22.36
N SER A 146 25.85 4.43 22.63
CA SER A 146 25.90 2.99 22.91
C SER A 146 25.86 2.69 24.39
N GLU A 147 25.21 1.58 24.77
CA GLU A 147 25.28 0.98 26.10
C GLU A 147 26.73 0.55 26.39
N PHE A 148 27.31 -0.17 25.43
CA PHE A 148 28.73 -0.43 25.37
C PHE A 148 29.25 -0.28 23.92
N PHE A 149 30.54 0.03 23.81
CA PHE A 149 31.23 0.14 22.54
C PHE A 149 32.66 -0.37 22.68
N ARG A 150 32.99 -1.41 21.93
CA ARG A 150 34.30 -2.03 21.91
C ARG A 150 34.92 -1.87 20.55
N VAL A 151 36.11 -1.33 20.48
CA VAL A 151 36.87 -1.21 19.23
C VAL A 151 38.21 -1.95 19.38
N ILE A 152 38.52 -2.73 18.33
CA ILE A 152 39.84 -3.37 18.17
C ILE A 152 40.38 -2.95 16.80
N SER A 153 41.57 -2.41 16.79
CA SER A 153 42.30 -2.11 15.54
C SER A 153 43.47 -3.05 15.40
N TYR A 154 43.51 -3.77 14.30
CA TYR A 154 44.60 -4.66 13.89
C TYR A 154 45.45 -3.91 12.87
N ARG A 155 46.63 -3.44 13.32
CA ARG A 155 47.48 -2.57 12.50
C ARG A 155 48.94 -2.65 12.91
N ASP A 156 49.84 -2.59 11.92
CA ASP A 156 51.28 -2.51 12.13
C ASP A 156 51.85 -3.63 13.05
N GLY A 157 51.29 -4.86 12.91
CA GLY A 157 51.67 -6.04 13.70
C GLY A 157 51.18 -6.03 15.14
N LYS A 158 50.29 -5.11 15.49
CA LYS A 158 49.71 -4.98 16.83
C LYS A 158 48.18 -4.99 16.78
N GLU A 159 47.62 -5.44 17.91
CA GLU A 159 46.21 -5.34 18.25
C GLU A 159 46.04 -4.26 19.32
N TYR A 160 45.24 -3.24 18.98
CA TYR A 160 44.93 -2.13 19.85
C TYR A 160 43.45 -2.19 20.25
N GLU A 161 43.14 -2.33 21.53
CA GLU A 161 41.78 -2.49 22.01
C GLU A 161 41.39 -1.40 23.00
N MET A 162 40.21 -0.78 22.80
CA MET A 162 39.62 0.18 23.73
C MET A 162 38.13 -0.18 23.97
N TYR A 163 37.66 0.09 25.19
CA TYR A 163 36.29 -0.22 25.58
C TYR A 163 35.65 1.00 26.25
N PHE A 164 34.40 1.26 25.88
CA PHE A 164 33.60 2.38 26.34
C PHE A 164 32.27 1.85 26.89
N GLU A 165 31.75 2.52 27.93
CA GLU A 165 30.41 2.28 28.47
C GLU A 165 29.65 3.61 28.56
N LYS A 166 28.40 3.61 28.10
CA LYS A 166 27.49 4.76 28.15
C LYS A 166 28.13 6.08 27.66
N GLY A 167 28.95 6.00 26.63
CA GLY A 167 29.58 7.14 25.98
C GLY A 167 30.92 7.59 26.60
N TYR A 168 31.45 6.84 27.55
CA TYR A 168 32.72 7.20 28.24
C TYR A 168 33.70 6.05 28.19
N PRO A 169 35.04 6.35 28.15
CA PRO A 169 36.07 5.33 28.29
C PRO A 169 35.91 4.55 29.59
N ALA A 170 35.66 3.25 29.54
CA ALA A 170 35.59 2.38 30.69
C ALA A 170 37.00 1.95 31.17
N TRP A 171 37.97 1.94 30.26
CA TRP A 171 39.37 1.66 30.59
C TRP A 171 40.19 2.97 30.60
N LYS A 172 41.11 3.06 31.57
CA LYS A 172 42.04 4.22 31.66
C LYS A 172 43.12 4.15 30.59
N GLU A 173 43.49 2.95 30.17
CA GLU A 173 44.55 2.69 29.19
C GLU A 173 44.09 1.70 28.12
N MET A 174 44.52 1.94 26.91
CA MET A 174 44.33 1.06 25.78
C MET A 174 45.12 -0.23 25.96
N LYS A 175 44.50 -1.38 25.71
CA LYS A 175 45.21 -2.66 25.70
C LYS A 175 45.92 -2.83 24.38
N VAL A 176 47.19 -3.30 24.45
CA VAL A 176 48.03 -3.56 23.28
C VAL A 176 48.56 -4.99 23.35
N ARG A 177 48.41 -5.72 22.29
CA ARG A 177 48.86 -7.12 22.12
C ARG A 177 49.57 -7.32 20.78
N GLU A 178 50.23 -8.46 20.60
CA GLU A 178 50.63 -8.88 19.25
C GLU A 178 49.40 -9.19 18.40
N GLN A 179 49.46 -8.83 17.13
CA GLN A 179 48.35 -9.00 16.21
C GLN A 179 48.08 -10.49 15.94
N SER A 180 46.82 -10.88 16.15
CA SER A 180 46.37 -12.26 15.94
C SER A 180 45.52 -12.44 14.67
N GLU A 181 45.08 -11.35 14.07
CA GLU A 181 44.18 -11.30 12.93
C GLU A 181 44.77 -10.45 11.79
N GLU A 182 44.18 -10.53 10.60
CA GLU A 182 44.51 -9.64 9.48
C GLU A 182 44.22 -8.17 9.84
N ASN A 183 44.92 -7.22 9.18
CA ASN A 183 44.67 -5.80 9.38
C ASN A 183 43.19 -5.45 9.25
N GLY A 184 42.75 -4.38 9.92
CA GLY A 184 41.41 -3.85 9.84
C GLY A 184 40.84 -3.40 11.17
N THR A 185 39.55 -3.07 11.21
CA THR A 185 38.88 -2.59 12.40
C THR A 185 37.72 -3.53 12.77
N TYR A 186 37.63 -3.87 14.05
CA TYR A 186 36.51 -4.61 14.63
C TYR A 186 35.78 -3.69 15.60
N ILE A 187 34.48 -3.50 15.42
CA ILE A 187 33.62 -2.74 16.29
C ILE A 187 32.48 -3.64 16.76
N HIS A 188 32.31 -3.72 18.10
CA HIS A 188 31.19 -4.39 18.74
C HIS A 188 30.46 -3.40 19.65
N TRP A 189 29.19 -3.17 19.38
CA TRP A 189 28.41 -2.17 20.13
C TRP A 189 26.96 -2.61 20.30
N LYS A 190 26.30 -1.92 21.22
CA LYS A 190 24.86 -2.05 21.43
C LYS A 190 24.25 -0.66 21.59
N PRO A 191 23.27 -0.25 20.78
CA PRO A 191 22.53 0.99 20.99
C PRO A 191 21.90 1.04 22.38
N ASP A 192 22.00 2.20 23.07
CA ASP A 192 21.55 2.33 24.45
C ASP A 192 20.05 2.68 24.52
N SER A 193 19.28 1.86 25.24
CA SER A 193 17.85 2.09 25.50
C SER A 193 17.58 3.28 26.45
N GLU A 194 18.59 3.80 27.15
CA GLU A 194 18.50 5.06 27.90
C GLU A 194 18.58 6.28 26.96
N VAL A 195 19.05 6.10 25.72
CA VAL A 195 19.24 7.17 24.73
C VAL A 195 18.15 7.12 23.66
N PHE A 196 17.85 5.94 23.15
CA PHE A 196 16.85 5.73 22.11
C PHE A 196 15.58 5.14 22.70
N SER A 197 14.43 5.69 22.34
CA SER A 197 13.14 5.17 22.78
C SER A 197 12.81 3.77 22.21
N ASP A 198 13.49 3.36 21.15
CA ASP A 198 13.43 2.02 20.56
C ASP A 198 14.80 1.67 19.97
N THR A 199 15.32 0.50 20.36
CA THR A 199 16.61 -0.05 19.88
C THR A 199 16.45 -1.36 19.13
N ASN A 200 15.21 -1.80 18.85
CA ASN A 200 14.92 -3.10 18.27
C ASN A 200 15.19 -3.12 16.74
N ILE A 201 16.46 -3.09 16.37
CA ILE A 201 16.91 -3.25 14.99
C ILE A 201 16.62 -4.68 14.53
N THR A 202 15.75 -4.85 13.52
CA THR A 202 15.36 -6.19 13.07
C THR A 202 16.45 -6.84 12.20
N PHE A 203 16.61 -8.16 12.32
CA PHE A 203 17.51 -8.92 11.47
C PHE A 203 17.22 -8.77 9.97
N SER A 204 15.93 -8.67 9.60
CA SER A 204 15.52 -8.44 8.21
C SER A 204 16.07 -7.13 7.64
N TRP A 205 16.08 -6.06 8.44
CA TRP A 205 16.64 -4.78 8.04
C TRP A 205 18.17 -4.86 7.84
N ILE A 206 18.88 -5.53 8.77
CA ILE A 206 20.34 -5.75 8.66
C ILE A 206 20.66 -6.56 7.41
N LYS A 207 19.90 -7.64 7.18
CA LYS A 207 20.03 -8.51 6.01
C LYS A 207 19.92 -7.73 4.70
N GLN A 208 18.89 -6.88 4.56
CA GLN A 208 18.70 -6.03 3.39
C GLN A 208 19.84 -5.04 3.16
N ASN A 209 20.39 -4.48 4.25
CA ASN A 209 21.54 -3.57 4.14
C ASN A 209 22.81 -4.32 3.71
N CYS A 210 23.10 -5.49 4.30
CA CYS A 210 24.24 -6.32 3.93
C CYS A 210 24.19 -6.76 2.45
N GLU A 211 23.01 -7.18 1.98
CA GLU A 211 22.80 -7.50 0.58
C GLU A 211 23.02 -6.27 -0.30
N GLY A 212 22.47 -5.09 0.08
CA GLY A 212 22.69 -3.83 -0.64
C GLY A 212 24.16 -3.48 -0.78
N ILE A 213 24.92 -3.60 0.30
CA ILE A 213 26.36 -3.33 0.32
C ILE A 213 27.10 -4.21 -0.68
N SER A 214 26.80 -5.50 -0.76
CA SER A 214 27.55 -6.43 -1.62
C SER A 214 27.48 -6.08 -3.09
N TYR A 215 26.33 -5.65 -3.60
CA TYR A 215 26.20 -5.30 -5.02
C TYR A 215 26.46 -3.80 -5.34
N VAL A 216 26.41 -2.93 -4.33
CA VAL A 216 26.72 -1.51 -4.50
C VAL A 216 28.23 -1.26 -4.40
N SER A 217 28.88 -1.93 -3.45
CA SER A 217 30.31 -1.73 -3.18
C SER A 217 31.20 -2.78 -3.84
N GLY A 218 30.63 -3.87 -4.37
CA GLY A 218 31.36 -4.92 -5.03
C GLY A 218 32.26 -5.73 -4.08
N VAL A 219 31.83 -5.92 -2.82
CA VAL A 219 32.58 -6.66 -1.80
C VAL A 219 31.79 -7.81 -1.22
N ASP A 220 32.49 -8.86 -0.79
CA ASP A 220 31.86 -9.96 -0.04
C ASP A 220 31.39 -9.48 1.33
N VAL A 221 30.15 -9.80 1.68
CA VAL A 221 29.60 -9.50 3.00
C VAL A 221 29.14 -10.79 3.67
N HIS A 222 29.75 -11.10 4.83
CA HIS A 222 29.44 -12.25 5.65
C HIS A 222 28.57 -11.79 6.83
N LEU A 223 27.29 -12.16 6.84
CA LEU A 223 26.36 -11.83 7.90
C LEU A 223 26.10 -13.06 8.78
N PHE A 224 26.33 -12.92 10.09
CA PHE A 224 26.08 -13.96 11.08
C PHE A 224 24.86 -13.64 11.95
N ASP A 225 24.02 -14.66 12.17
CA ASP A 225 22.89 -14.69 13.09
C ASP A 225 23.10 -15.88 14.04
N GLY A 226 23.76 -15.67 15.15
CA GLY A 226 24.33 -16.74 15.96
C GLY A 226 25.36 -17.54 15.16
N ASP A 227 25.14 -18.86 15.07
CA ASP A 227 26.02 -19.76 14.29
C ASP A 227 25.67 -19.82 12.79
N LYS A 228 24.59 -19.20 12.37
CA LYS A 228 24.16 -19.22 10.98
C LYS A 228 24.80 -18.10 10.17
N GLU A 229 25.51 -18.49 9.11
CA GLU A 229 26.13 -17.56 8.18
C GLU A 229 25.28 -17.35 6.91
N TYR A 230 25.19 -16.10 6.48
CA TYR A 230 24.63 -15.69 5.19
C TYR A 230 25.75 -14.96 4.41
N VAL A 231 26.13 -15.50 3.26
CA VAL A 231 27.19 -14.92 2.44
C VAL A 231 26.57 -14.21 1.24
N TYR A 232 26.79 -12.91 1.15
CA TYR A 232 26.46 -12.08 0.00
C TYR A 232 27.74 -11.86 -0.79
N LYS A 233 27.85 -12.53 -1.92
CA LYS A 233 29.01 -12.41 -2.78
C LYS A 233 29.04 -11.06 -3.48
N ALA A 234 30.25 -10.55 -3.66
CA ALA A 234 30.51 -9.37 -4.48
C ALA A 234 29.84 -9.48 -5.84
N SER A 235 29.03 -8.51 -6.19
CA SER A 235 28.37 -8.42 -7.50
C SER A 235 28.25 -6.94 -7.89
N ASN A 236 27.45 -6.63 -8.89
CA ASN A 236 27.16 -5.26 -9.31
C ASN A 236 25.63 -5.04 -9.40
N ILE A 237 25.24 -3.77 -9.55
CA ILE A 237 23.83 -3.37 -9.58
C ILE A 237 23.06 -4.02 -10.75
N LYS A 238 23.71 -4.28 -11.87
CA LYS A 238 23.11 -4.94 -13.02
C LYS A 238 22.83 -6.41 -12.72
N GLU A 239 23.86 -7.18 -12.33
CA GLU A 239 23.72 -8.60 -11.96
C GLU A 239 22.66 -8.81 -10.88
N HIS A 240 22.66 -7.94 -9.86
CA HIS A 240 21.65 -7.99 -8.82
C HIS A 240 20.24 -7.77 -9.37
N LEU A 241 20.04 -6.75 -10.21
CA LEU A 241 18.73 -6.45 -10.81
C LEU A 241 18.30 -7.56 -11.79
N GLU A 242 19.22 -8.13 -12.57
CA GLU A 242 18.95 -9.29 -13.45
C GLU A 242 18.49 -10.52 -12.67
N SER A 243 19.11 -10.79 -11.53
CA SER A 243 18.73 -11.93 -10.67
C SER A 243 17.29 -11.80 -10.14
N GLN A 244 16.84 -10.57 -9.87
CA GLN A 244 15.49 -10.29 -9.38
C GLN A 244 14.44 -10.31 -10.50
N LEU A 245 14.74 -9.71 -11.64
CA LEU A 245 13.81 -9.57 -12.76
C LEU A 245 13.73 -10.84 -13.63
N LYS A 246 14.78 -11.67 -13.64
CA LYS A 246 14.96 -12.81 -14.57
C LYS A 246 14.73 -12.39 -16.03
N SER A 247 15.11 -11.16 -16.36
CA SER A 247 14.95 -10.53 -17.68
C SER A 247 16.13 -9.62 -17.97
N GLN A 248 16.19 -9.12 -19.20
CA GLN A 248 17.25 -8.22 -19.62
C GLN A 248 17.31 -6.95 -18.77
N VAL A 249 18.51 -6.63 -18.29
CA VAL A 249 18.86 -5.38 -17.63
C VAL A 249 19.98 -4.72 -18.41
N VAL A 250 19.89 -3.42 -18.59
CA VAL A 250 20.92 -2.60 -19.22
C VAL A 250 21.50 -1.64 -18.19
N GLU A 251 22.74 -1.23 -18.44
CA GLU A 251 23.45 -0.32 -17.57
C GLU A 251 24.15 0.81 -18.35
N ALA A 252 24.33 1.93 -17.69
CA ALA A 252 25.14 3.04 -18.19
C ALA A 252 25.86 3.71 -17.02
N THR A 253 27.05 4.20 -17.31
CA THR A 253 27.83 5.02 -16.38
C THR A 253 28.08 6.38 -17.01
N TYR A 254 28.00 7.43 -16.23
CA TYR A 254 28.29 8.79 -16.67
C TYR A 254 29.05 9.53 -15.59
N LEU A 255 30.19 10.14 -16.00
CA LEU A 255 30.98 11.03 -15.17
C LEU A 255 30.62 12.48 -15.51
N HIS A 256 30.15 13.20 -14.52
CA HIS A 256 29.86 14.63 -14.59
C HIS A 256 30.85 15.40 -13.72
N HIS A 257 31.38 16.49 -14.24
CA HIS A 257 32.23 17.41 -13.49
C HIS A 257 31.87 18.86 -13.83
N GLU A 258 32.00 19.75 -12.86
CA GLU A 258 31.86 21.21 -13.07
C GLU A 258 32.75 21.98 -12.09
N ASP A 259 33.28 23.10 -12.54
CA ASP A 259 34.10 23.99 -11.73
C ASP A 259 33.24 24.91 -10.88
N GLU A 260 33.53 25.00 -9.60
CA GLU A 260 33.08 26.11 -8.76
C GLU A 260 34.03 27.31 -8.93
N LYS A 261 33.44 28.50 -9.10
CA LYS A 261 34.23 29.74 -9.34
C LYS A 261 33.80 30.80 -8.32
N ASP A 262 34.80 31.61 -7.90
CA ASP A 262 34.55 32.81 -7.12
C ASP A 262 33.97 33.95 -7.98
N SER A 263 33.68 35.09 -7.34
CA SER A 263 33.20 36.29 -8.03
C SER A 263 34.14 36.85 -9.10
N ASP A 264 35.44 36.53 -9.03
CA ASP A 264 36.48 36.96 -9.94
C ASP A 264 36.73 35.95 -11.05
N GLY A 265 36.03 34.79 -11.02
CA GLY A 265 36.09 33.72 -12.02
C GLY A 265 37.20 32.70 -11.78
N ASN A 266 37.91 32.76 -10.66
CA ASN A 266 38.94 31.78 -10.33
C ASN A 266 38.28 30.48 -9.84
N VAL A 267 38.83 29.34 -10.22
CA VAL A 267 38.35 28.02 -9.78
C VAL A 267 38.73 27.84 -8.31
N THR A 268 37.73 27.69 -7.47
CA THR A 268 37.85 27.48 -6.02
C THR A 268 37.63 26.02 -5.62
N GLY A 269 37.02 25.22 -6.51
CA GLY A 269 36.77 23.81 -6.30
C GLY A 269 36.28 23.14 -7.58
N VAL A 270 36.28 21.82 -7.59
CA VAL A 270 35.72 21.01 -8.67
C VAL A 270 34.74 20.03 -8.09
N LEU A 271 33.49 20.06 -8.55
CA LEU A 271 32.45 19.09 -8.23
C LEU A 271 32.55 17.95 -9.23
N VAL A 272 32.55 16.71 -8.75
CA VAL A 272 32.58 15.52 -9.61
C VAL A 272 31.62 14.46 -9.08
N CYS A 273 30.83 13.89 -9.99
CA CYS A 273 29.90 12.80 -9.70
C CYS A 273 30.00 11.75 -10.82
N GLU A 274 30.18 10.50 -10.42
CA GLU A 274 29.97 9.34 -11.27
C GLU A 274 28.64 8.70 -10.94
N ALA A 275 27.74 8.65 -11.91
CA ALA A 275 26.44 8.00 -11.79
C ALA A 275 26.46 6.68 -12.56
N HIS A 276 26.20 5.58 -11.88
CA HIS A 276 26.01 4.26 -12.46
C HIS A 276 24.56 3.84 -12.33
N VAL A 277 23.92 3.49 -13.43
CA VAL A 277 22.49 3.20 -13.56
C VAL A 277 22.31 1.82 -14.15
N ALA A 278 21.50 0.97 -13.49
CA ALA A 278 20.99 -0.28 -14.05
C ALA A 278 19.46 -0.21 -14.14
N MET A 279 18.90 -0.54 -15.31
CA MET A 279 17.47 -0.43 -15.59
C MET A 279 16.95 -1.64 -16.34
N GLY A 280 15.74 -2.08 -16.00
CA GLY A 280 15.03 -3.18 -16.65
C GLY A 280 13.53 -3.02 -16.54
N GLY A 281 12.77 -4.07 -16.93
CA GLY A 281 11.32 -4.10 -16.87
C GLY A 281 10.77 -4.05 -15.43
N LYS A 282 9.45 -4.16 -15.32
CA LYS A 282 8.72 -4.12 -14.05
C LYS A 282 9.08 -5.30 -13.12
N GLY A 283 9.13 -5.08 -11.81
CA GLY A 283 9.18 -6.17 -10.82
C GLY A 283 10.00 -5.90 -9.55
N ALA A 284 11.08 -5.10 -9.62
CA ALA A 284 12.00 -4.90 -8.48
C ALA A 284 11.95 -3.48 -7.88
N GLY A 285 11.20 -2.56 -8.49
CA GLY A 285 11.07 -1.17 -8.02
C GLY A 285 12.33 -0.33 -8.24
N GLN A 286 12.41 0.78 -7.50
CA GLN A 286 13.51 1.75 -7.64
C GLN A 286 14.34 1.78 -6.35
N ARG A 287 15.68 1.82 -6.48
CA ARG A 287 16.62 1.91 -5.36
C ARG A 287 17.73 2.88 -5.68
N PHE A 288 18.10 3.67 -4.69
CA PHE A 288 19.09 4.74 -4.84
C PHE A 288 20.15 4.64 -3.77
N TYR A 289 21.40 4.87 -4.18
CA TYR A 289 22.57 4.85 -3.31
C TYR A 289 23.48 6.02 -3.65
N ASN A 290 24.03 6.65 -2.63
CA ASN A 290 25.08 7.66 -2.79
C ASN A 290 26.28 7.33 -1.91
N ASN A 291 27.45 7.31 -2.49
CA ASN A 291 28.68 6.90 -1.81
C ASN A 291 28.45 5.60 -1.00
N GLN A 292 27.86 4.61 -1.68
CA GLN A 292 27.56 3.26 -1.19
C GLN A 292 26.46 3.15 -0.10
N ILE A 293 25.91 4.28 0.38
CA ILE A 293 24.83 4.30 1.36
C ILE A 293 23.49 4.50 0.66
N LYS A 294 22.48 3.76 1.13
CA LYS A 294 21.11 3.85 0.61
C LYS A 294 20.51 5.22 0.90
N VAL A 295 19.91 5.84 -0.13
CA VAL A 295 19.12 7.08 -0.02
C VAL A 295 17.69 6.83 -0.46
N GLN A 296 16.72 7.61 0.05
CA GLN A 296 15.29 7.37 -0.19
C GLN A 296 14.70 8.29 -1.27
N GLY A 297 15.40 9.36 -1.64
CA GLY A 297 14.84 10.35 -2.56
C GLY A 297 15.80 11.48 -2.91
N GLY A 298 15.28 12.70 -3.02
CA GLY A 298 16.01 13.89 -3.44
C GLY A 298 16.36 13.82 -4.92
N VAL A 299 17.52 14.38 -5.27
CA VAL A 299 17.95 14.47 -6.69
C VAL A 299 18.00 13.10 -7.39
N HIS A 300 18.20 11.99 -6.67
CA HIS A 300 18.22 10.65 -7.27
C HIS A 300 16.88 10.28 -7.89
N SER A 301 15.79 10.44 -7.15
CA SER A 301 14.46 10.16 -7.65
C SER A 301 13.92 11.26 -8.56
N GLU A 302 14.19 12.52 -8.24
CA GLU A 302 13.69 13.67 -9.00
C GLU A 302 14.22 13.68 -10.43
N TYR A 303 15.54 13.59 -10.59
CA TYR A 303 16.19 13.67 -11.90
C TYR A 303 16.06 12.39 -12.73
N SER A 304 16.07 11.20 -12.09
CA SER A 304 15.80 9.96 -12.82
C SER A 304 14.36 9.91 -13.32
N ASN A 305 13.38 10.24 -12.47
CA ASN A 305 11.98 10.28 -12.86
C ASN A 305 11.70 11.31 -13.94
N PHE A 306 12.34 12.48 -13.87
CA PHE A 306 12.26 13.49 -14.93
C PHE A 306 12.79 12.97 -16.26
N ALA A 307 13.98 12.37 -16.28
CA ALA A 307 14.60 11.83 -17.49
C ALA A 307 13.76 10.72 -18.12
N VAL A 308 13.29 9.77 -17.31
CA VAL A 308 12.43 8.65 -17.75
C VAL A 308 11.09 9.17 -18.27
N THR A 309 10.42 10.04 -17.52
CA THR A 309 9.11 10.60 -17.93
C THR A 309 9.23 11.36 -19.23
N ARG A 310 10.25 12.21 -19.38
CA ARG A 310 10.49 12.99 -20.59
C ARG A 310 10.65 12.07 -21.79
N PHE A 311 11.52 11.08 -21.70
CA PHE A 311 11.79 10.14 -22.79
C PHE A 311 10.52 9.42 -23.24
N PHE A 312 9.80 8.77 -22.32
CA PHE A 312 8.61 8.00 -22.68
C PHE A 312 7.44 8.88 -23.11
N THR A 313 7.30 10.09 -22.56
CA THR A 313 6.30 11.06 -23.01
C THR A 313 6.54 11.51 -24.45
N GLU A 314 7.80 11.75 -24.84
CA GLU A 314 8.18 12.08 -26.22
C GLU A 314 7.86 10.89 -27.15
N LYS A 315 8.20 9.66 -26.76
CA LYS A 315 7.91 8.45 -27.57
C LYS A 315 6.42 8.12 -27.69
N ALA A 316 5.65 8.31 -26.63
CA ALA A 316 4.18 8.15 -26.68
C ALA A 316 3.51 9.21 -27.55
N LYS A 317 4.01 10.47 -27.52
CA LYS A 317 3.53 11.54 -28.35
C LYS A 317 3.75 11.26 -29.85
N GLU A 318 4.88 10.64 -30.23
CA GLU A 318 5.13 10.17 -31.60
C GLU A 318 4.04 9.18 -32.09
N ARG A 319 3.38 8.46 -31.16
CA ARG A 319 2.25 7.53 -31.41
C ARG A 319 0.87 8.18 -31.20
N GLY A 320 0.82 9.49 -30.96
CA GLY A 320 -0.46 10.22 -30.72
C GLY A 320 -1.09 9.99 -29.35
N VAL A 321 -0.37 9.40 -28.38
CA VAL A 321 -0.89 9.09 -27.04
C VAL A 321 -0.26 10.02 -26.01
N LYS A 322 -1.10 10.49 -25.06
CA LYS A 322 -0.64 11.29 -23.92
C LYS A 322 -0.51 10.40 -22.68
N ILE A 323 0.73 10.26 -22.20
CA ILE A 323 1.03 9.59 -20.93
C ILE A 323 1.57 10.58 -19.90
N THR A 324 1.61 10.17 -18.64
CA THR A 324 2.14 10.93 -17.50
C THR A 324 3.20 10.11 -16.76
N GLY A 325 3.95 10.73 -15.84
CA GLY A 325 4.94 10.02 -15.03
C GLY A 325 4.33 8.85 -14.24
N SER A 326 3.12 8.99 -13.72
CA SER A 326 2.43 7.92 -12.99
C SER A 326 2.16 6.68 -13.85
N ASP A 327 1.95 6.85 -15.15
CA ASP A 327 1.72 5.73 -16.07
C ASP A 327 3.03 4.95 -16.35
N VAL A 328 4.18 5.60 -16.16
CA VAL A 328 5.51 5.05 -16.46
C VAL A 328 6.18 4.43 -15.23
N PHE A 329 6.09 5.07 -14.04
CA PHE A 329 6.91 4.72 -12.87
C PHE A 329 6.72 3.29 -12.36
N SER A 330 5.56 2.69 -12.56
CA SER A 330 5.29 1.30 -12.20
C SER A 330 5.74 0.27 -13.24
N GLN A 331 6.22 0.70 -14.41
CA GLN A 331 6.52 -0.19 -15.54
C GLN A 331 8.01 -0.57 -15.66
N TYR A 332 8.88 -0.02 -14.83
CA TYR A 332 10.31 -0.31 -14.85
C TYR A 332 10.89 -0.50 -13.46
N SER A 333 12.07 -1.08 -13.41
CA SER A 333 12.90 -1.21 -12.22
C SER A 333 14.23 -0.51 -12.45
N LEU A 334 14.76 0.11 -11.41
CA LEU A 334 15.92 0.97 -11.51
C LEU A 334 16.77 0.87 -10.25
N ILE A 335 18.08 0.71 -10.43
CA ILE A 335 19.06 0.91 -9.36
C ILE A 335 20.04 1.99 -9.83
N ILE A 336 20.23 3.01 -9.01
CA ILE A 336 21.21 4.07 -9.24
C ILE A 336 22.19 4.09 -8.08
N THR A 337 23.47 4.10 -8.41
CA THR A 337 24.54 4.41 -7.46
C THR A 337 25.29 5.64 -7.94
N THR A 338 25.65 6.50 -7.01
CA THR A 338 26.48 7.68 -7.30
C THR A 338 27.69 7.70 -6.39
N LEU A 339 28.85 8.09 -6.94
CA LEU A 339 30.03 8.50 -6.19
C LEU A 339 30.22 9.99 -6.41
N ALA A 340 30.25 10.75 -5.31
CA ALA A 340 30.32 12.21 -5.37
C ALA A 340 31.29 12.75 -4.32
N ASN A 341 32.12 13.73 -4.70
CA ASN A 341 33.09 14.31 -3.79
C ASN A 341 32.46 15.32 -2.81
N GLU A 342 31.40 16.02 -3.21
CA GLU A 342 30.66 16.96 -2.36
C GLU A 342 29.20 16.52 -2.26
N LYS A 343 28.63 16.59 -1.08
CA LYS A 343 27.25 16.19 -0.84
C LYS A 343 26.59 17.00 0.26
N SER A 344 25.40 17.47 -0.01
CA SER A 344 24.51 18.14 0.93
C SER A 344 23.28 17.28 1.17
N TYR A 345 23.08 16.86 2.39
CA TYR A 345 21.88 16.08 2.78
C TYR A 345 20.79 17.01 3.30
N ARG A 346 19.53 16.72 2.98
CA ARG A 346 18.36 17.45 3.54
C ARG A 346 18.18 17.26 5.05
N GLY A 347 18.92 16.34 5.67
CA GLY A 347 18.87 16.07 7.09
C GLY A 347 20.02 15.21 7.57
N GLN A 348 20.15 15.08 8.89
CA GLN A 348 21.22 14.29 9.52
C GLN A 348 21.09 12.78 9.29
N THR A 349 19.90 12.28 8.93
CA THR A 349 19.66 10.88 8.57
C THR A 349 20.30 10.45 7.26
N LYS A 350 20.82 11.39 6.48
CA LYS A 350 21.43 11.16 5.17
C LYS A 350 20.50 10.49 4.14
N ASP A 351 19.18 10.62 4.33
CA ASP A 351 18.18 9.95 3.48
C ASP A 351 17.99 10.60 2.11
N SER A 352 18.30 11.87 1.98
CA SER A 352 18.04 12.64 0.77
C SER A 352 19.14 13.66 0.48
N ILE A 353 19.52 13.76 -0.78
CA ILE A 353 20.58 14.67 -1.28
C ILE A 353 19.96 15.74 -2.16
N ASP A 354 20.54 16.96 -2.10
CA ASP A 354 20.08 18.16 -2.80
C ASP A 354 21.02 18.67 -3.91
N ASN A 355 22.21 18.14 -4.03
CA ASN A 355 23.22 18.66 -4.97
C ASN A 355 22.77 18.49 -6.43
N GLU A 356 22.60 19.59 -7.15
CA GLU A 356 22.13 19.63 -8.52
C GLU A 356 23.07 18.89 -9.49
N TYR A 357 24.40 19.01 -9.32
CA TYR A 357 25.37 18.35 -10.20
C TYR A 357 25.25 16.81 -10.14
N ILE A 358 24.89 16.23 -8.99
CA ILE A 358 24.58 14.80 -8.85
C ILE A 358 23.33 14.46 -9.67
N GLY A 359 22.28 15.29 -9.56
CA GLY A 359 21.06 15.14 -10.37
C GLY A 359 21.35 15.20 -11.88
N LYS A 360 22.21 16.13 -12.32
CA LYS A 360 22.67 16.23 -13.73
C LYS A 360 23.34 14.92 -14.17
N ALA A 361 24.29 14.40 -13.39
CA ALA A 361 24.96 13.12 -13.70
C ALA A 361 23.95 11.98 -13.90
N ILE A 362 22.97 11.86 -13.00
CA ILE A 362 21.90 10.85 -13.06
C ILE A 362 21.06 11.04 -14.32
N ALA A 363 20.57 12.26 -14.58
CA ALA A 363 19.74 12.54 -15.74
C ALA A 363 20.44 12.21 -17.06
N TYR A 364 21.73 12.52 -17.18
CA TYR A 364 22.54 12.17 -18.35
C TYR A 364 22.70 10.65 -18.50
N ALA A 365 23.03 9.95 -17.40
CA ALA A 365 23.19 8.50 -17.44
C ALA A 365 21.89 7.80 -17.86
N VAL A 366 20.76 8.16 -17.26
CA VAL A 366 19.44 7.60 -17.58
C VAL A 366 19.01 7.93 -19.00
N THR A 367 19.17 9.20 -19.43
CA THR A 367 18.80 9.63 -20.79
C THR A 367 19.59 8.86 -21.83
N ARG A 368 20.91 8.75 -21.65
CA ARG A 368 21.79 8.02 -22.55
C ARG A 368 21.44 6.54 -22.63
N LEU A 369 21.21 5.91 -21.48
CA LEU A 369 20.80 4.52 -21.41
C LEU A 369 19.52 4.26 -22.22
N LEU A 370 18.50 5.10 -22.04
CA LEU A 370 17.22 4.97 -22.75
C LEU A 370 17.35 5.24 -24.25
N GLN A 371 18.14 6.26 -24.64
CA GLN A 371 18.39 6.59 -26.05
C GLN A 371 19.16 5.48 -26.76
N ASP A 372 20.24 4.96 -26.15
CA ASP A 372 21.03 3.87 -26.69
C ASP A 372 20.22 2.59 -26.86
N SER A 373 19.40 2.24 -25.84
CA SER A 373 18.51 1.07 -25.92
C SER A 373 17.41 1.23 -26.98
N TRP A 374 16.89 2.43 -27.14
CA TRP A 374 15.91 2.72 -28.20
C TRP A 374 16.52 2.62 -29.59
N LEU A 375 17.71 3.16 -29.78
CA LEU A 375 18.45 3.09 -31.06
C LEU A 375 18.85 1.67 -31.45
N ARG A 376 19.14 0.81 -30.45
CA ARG A 376 19.43 -0.62 -30.67
C ARG A 376 18.17 -1.46 -30.85
N ASP A 377 17.00 -0.84 -30.85
CA ASP A 377 15.72 -1.52 -30.99
C ASP A 377 15.41 -2.57 -29.90
N GLU A 378 15.91 -2.37 -28.69
CA GLU A 378 15.78 -3.32 -27.59
C GLU A 378 14.32 -3.47 -27.12
N GLN A 379 13.86 -4.71 -26.94
CA GLN A 379 12.46 -5.00 -26.66
C GLN A 379 11.99 -4.50 -25.28
N TRP A 380 12.87 -4.51 -24.28
CA TRP A 380 12.48 -4.12 -22.92
C TRP A 380 12.00 -2.65 -22.83
N VAL A 381 12.65 -1.72 -23.55
CA VAL A 381 12.26 -0.30 -23.54
C VAL A 381 10.93 -0.09 -24.29
N LYS A 382 10.70 -0.88 -25.35
CA LYS A 382 9.40 -0.87 -26.05
C LYS A 382 8.28 -1.39 -25.17
N ASN A 383 8.52 -2.47 -24.43
CA ASN A 383 7.55 -3.05 -23.51
C ASN A 383 7.14 -2.06 -22.41
N ILE A 384 8.10 -1.26 -21.90
CA ILE A 384 7.78 -0.18 -20.95
C ILE A 384 6.85 0.85 -21.59
N LEU A 385 7.15 1.28 -22.82
CA LEU A 385 6.31 2.23 -23.53
C LEU A 385 4.89 1.70 -23.74
N GLU A 386 4.75 0.46 -24.21
CA GLU A 386 3.45 -0.16 -24.44
C GLU A 386 2.65 -0.34 -23.16
N SER A 387 3.29 -0.81 -22.10
CA SER A 387 2.67 -0.93 -20.77
C SER A 387 2.25 0.44 -20.21
N SER A 388 3.05 1.49 -20.46
CA SER A 388 2.72 2.86 -20.04
C SER A 388 1.53 3.43 -20.83
N ILE A 389 1.42 3.11 -22.13
CA ILE A 389 0.27 3.48 -22.96
C ILE A 389 -1.00 2.79 -22.46
N ILE A 390 -0.91 1.50 -22.16
CA ILE A 390 -2.05 0.74 -21.57
C ILE A 390 -2.45 1.36 -20.21
N ALA A 391 -1.48 1.65 -19.34
CA ALA A 391 -1.76 2.29 -18.05
C ALA A 391 -2.46 3.64 -18.22
N ALA A 392 -2.05 4.46 -19.19
CA ALA A 392 -2.69 5.72 -19.52
C ALA A 392 -4.12 5.53 -20.02
N GLN A 393 -4.37 4.54 -20.88
CA GLN A 393 -5.72 4.21 -21.35
C GLN A 393 -6.65 3.78 -20.22
N VAL A 394 -6.15 2.93 -19.31
CA VAL A 394 -6.91 2.51 -18.11
C VAL A 394 -7.21 3.71 -17.22
N ARG A 395 -6.25 4.58 -16.97
CA ARG A 395 -6.42 5.81 -16.18
C ARG A 395 -7.44 6.76 -16.81
N GLU A 396 -7.38 6.98 -18.12
CA GLU A 396 -8.36 7.84 -18.84
C GLU A 396 -9.77 7.23 -18.82
N ALA A 397 -9.89 5.90 -19.00
CA ALA A 397 -11.16 5.21 -18.90
C ALA A 397 -11.75 5.33 -17.48
N ALA A 398 -10.93 5.13 -16.45
CA ALA A 398 -11.34 5.31 -15.04
C ALA A 398 -11.80 6.75 -14.76
N LYS A 399 -11.08 7.75 -15.28
CA LYS A 399 -11.45 9.17 -15.14
C LYS A 399 -12.74 9.51 -15.89
N ALA A 400 -12.95 8.93 -17.06
CA ALA A 400 -14.20 9.11 -17.82
C ALA A 400 -15.40 8.51 -17.06
N ALA A 401 -15.22 7.28 -16.51
CA ALA A 401 -16.23 6.65 -15.65
C ALA A 401 -16.52 7.49 -14.39
N GLU A 402 -15.49 8.01 -13.72
CA GLU A 402 -15.66 8.92 -12.56
C GLU A 402 -16.49 10.18 -12.93
N THR A 403 -16.18 10.76 -14.09
CA THR A 403 -16.93 11.96 -14.56
C THR A 403 -18.39 11.63 -14.83
N GLN A 404 -18.68 10.48 -15.47
CA GLN A 404 -20.04 10.00 -15.68
C GLN A 404 -20.78 9.76 -14.34
N ILE A 405 -20.11 9.15 -13.36
CA ILE A 405 -20.65 8.92 -12.01
C ILE A 405 -21.00 10.27 -11.34
N LYS A 406 -20.12 11.27 -11.41
CA LYS A 406 -20.38 12.61 -10.84
C LYS A 406 -21.55 13.32 -11.53
N GLU A 407 -21.65 13.24 -12.83
CA GLU A 407 -22.77 13.81 -13.60
C GLU A 407 -24.09 13.10 -13.27
N ALA A 408 -24.09 11.76 -13.17
CA ALA A 408 -25.25 10.97 -12.78
C ALA A 408 -25.66 11.26 -11.33
N SER A 409 -24.72 11.32 -10.39
CA SER A 409 -24.97 11.72 -9.00
C SER A 409 -25.63 13.11 -8.91
N THR A 410 -25.19 14.05 -9.74
CA THR A 410 -25.80 15.38 -9.81
C THR A 410 -27.25 15.32 -10.32
N LYS A 411 -27.56 14.41 -11.24
CA LYS A 411 -28.94 14.17 -11.72
C LYS A 411 -29.81 13.50 -10.67
N ILE A 412 -29.28 12.50 -9.96
CA ILE A 412 -29.96 11.77 -8.86
C ILE A 412 -30.32 12.73 -7.71
N ASN A 413 -29.45 13.66 -7.37
CA ASN A 413 -29.66 14.63 -6.29
C ASN A 413 -30.64 15.77 -6.64
N LYS A 414 -31.09 15.91 -7.89
CA LYS A 414 -32.15 16.83 -8.23
C LYS A 414 -33.48 16.38 -7.63
N LYS A 415 -34.19 17.31 -6.94
CA LYS A 415 -35.49 17.09 -6.26
C LYS A 415 -36.66 16.74 -7.21
N VAL A 416 -36.44 16.03 -8.29
CA VAL A 416 -37.51 15.60 -9.21
C VAL A 416 -37.91 14.19 -8.83
N MET A 417 -39.12 14.06 -8.22
CA MET A 417 -39.68 12.77 -7.91
C MET A 417 -40.03 12.01 -9.20
N PRO A 418 -39.72 10.72 -9.32
CA PRO A 418 -40.06 9.94 -10.50
C PRO A 418 -41.58 9.86 -10.73
N ASN A 419 -42.01 9.86 -11.99
CA ASN A 419 -43.42 9.82 -12.37
C ASN A 419 -44.16 8.54 -11.91
N GLY A 420 -43.43 7.47 -11.55
CA GLY A 420 -43.99 6.22 -11.05
C GLY A 420 -44.21 6.16 -9.54
N LEU A 421 -43.71 7.11 -8.80
CA LEU A 421 -43.84 7.15 -7.34
C LEU A 421 -45.21 7.67 -6.91
N ILE A 422 -45.90 6.89 -6.09
CA ILE A 422 -47.10 7.32 -5.38
C ILE A 422 -46.66 7.83 -4.00
N SER A 423 -46.44 9.13 -3.87
CA SER A 423 -45.92 9.79 -2.66
C SER A 423 -46.93 9.78 -1.52
N CYS A 424 -46.47 10.01 -0.27
CA CYS A 424 -47.27 10.19 0.91
C CYS A 424 -47.14 11.65 1.43
N GLU A 425 -48.01 12.06 2.34
CA GLU A 425 -48.02 13.40 2.92
C GLU A 425 -46.71 13.74 3.61
N ALA A 426 -46.19 12.83 4.49
CA ALA A 426 -44.93 13.03 5.18
C ALA A 426 -43.72 13.25 4.22
N MET A 427 -43.72 12.60 3.06
CA MET A 427 -42.70 12.82 2.02
C MET A 427 -42.81 14.20 1.36
N LEU A 428 -44.04 14.66 1.14
CA LEU A 428 -44.29 16.00 0.56
C LEU A 428 -43.95 17.14 1.53
N ASP A 429 -44.20 16.89 2.84
CA ASP A 429 -43.90 17.82 3.92
C ASP A 429 -42.44 17.83 4.36
N GLY A 430 -41.61 16.88 3.87
CA GLY A 430 -40.21 16.75 4.24
C GLY A 430 -39.95 16.04 5.56
N ASN A 431 -40.95 15.36 6.11
CA ASN A 431 -40.87 14.57 7.33
C ASN A 431 -40.38 13.14 7.03
N TYR A 432 -39.17 13.03 6.46
CA TYR A 432 -38.63 11.83 5.84
C TYR A 432 -38.47 10.64 6.79
N ASP A 433 -38.19 10.86 8.06
CA ASP A 433 -38.06 9.81 9.07
C ASP A 433 -39.33 8.98 9.26
N GLN A 434 -40.52 9.58 8.95
CA GLN A 434 -41.80 8.92 9.04
C GLN A 434 -42.16 8.15 7.77
N VAL A 435 -41.46 8.37 6.66
CA VAL A 435 -41.81 7.80 5.36
C VAL A 435 -41.47 6.32 5.31
N GLU A 436 -42.44 5.50 4.97
CA GLU A 436 -42.27 4.11 4.62
C GLU A 436 -42.46 3.94 3.11
N LEU A 437 -41.37 3.61 2.41
CA LEU A 437 -41.38 3.33 0.97
C LEU A 437 -41.63 1.87 0.72
N TYR A 438 -42.77 1.51 0.18
CA TYR A 438 -43.08 0.17 -0.27
C TYR A 438 -42.69 0.00 -1.73
N ILE A 439 -41.77 -0.90 -2.01
CA ILE A 439 -41.40 -1.31 -3.36
C ILE A 439 -42.27 -2.53 -3.69
N VAL A 440 -43.18 -2.38 -4.68
CA VAL A 440 -44.16 -3.40 -5.03
C VAL A 440 -43.90 -4.00 -6.41
N GLU A 441 -44.22 -5.28 -6.59
CA GLU A 441 -44.06 -5.99 -7.83
C GLU A 441 -45.23 -5.71 -8.80
N GLY A 442 -44.92 -4.99 -9.89
CA GLY A 442 -45.86 -4.79 -10.99
C GLY A 442 -47.06 -3.90 -10.69
N ARG A 443 -47.89 -3.68 -11.73
CA ARG A 443 -49.07 -2.82 -11.65
C ARG A 443 -50.23 -3.42 -10.89
N SER A 444 -50.33 -4.75 -10.80
CA SER A 444 -51.43 -5.42 -10.08
C SER A 444 -51.32 -5.17 -8.60
N ALA A 445 -50.12 -5.29 -8.03
CA ALA A 445 -49.88 -5.00 -6.61
C ALA A 445 -49.91 -3.49 -6.34
N GLU A 446 -49.56 -2.65 -7.30
CA GLU A 446 -49.65 -1.18 -7.19
C GLU A 446 -51.05 -0.70 -6.84
N GLY A 447 -52.08 -1.26 -7.51
CA GLY A 447 -53.49 -0.88 -7.30
C GLY A 447 -53.95 -1.16 -5.89
N SER A 448 -53.84 -2.42 -5.46
CA SER A 448 -54.27 -2.86 -4.11
C SER A 448 -53.48 -2.14 -3.01
N ALA A 449 -52.16 -1.99 -3.19
CA ALA A 449 -51.32 -1.29 -2.21
C ALA A 449 -51.62 0.22 -2.13
N LYS A 450 -51.89 0.87 -3.27
CA LYS A 450 -52.28 2.29 -3.33
C LYS A 450 -53.58 2.56 -2.59
N ASP A 451 -54.56 1.67 -2.76
CA ASP A 451 -55.88 1.83 -2.18
C ASP A 451 -55.92 1.42 -0.69
N GLY A 452 -55.10 0.44 -0.30
CA GLY A 452 -55.02 -0.07 1.07
C GLY A 452 -54.03 0.66 1.99
N ARG A 453 -53.14 1.52 1.47
CA ARG A 453 -52.10 2.18 2.29
C ARG A 453 -52.60 3.32 3.16
N ASP A 454 -51.86 3.66 4.19
CA ASP A 454 -51.99 4.94 4.91
C ASP A 454 -51.26 6.07 4.14
N ARG A 455 -52.06 6.98 3.56
CA ARG A 455 -51.54 8.08 2.73
C ARG A 455 -50.68 9.10 3.50
N ARG A 456 -50.77 9.09 4.83
CA ARG A 456 -50.01 10.02 5.65
C ARG A 456 -48.49 9.75 5.60
N PHE A 457 -48.08 8.47 5.61
CA PHE A 457 -46.65 8.09 5.72
C PHE A 457 -46.19 6.95 4.79
N GLN A 458 -47.12 6.24 4.10
CA GLN A 458 -46.75 5.15 3.20
C GLN A 458 -46.70 5.60 1.74
N ALA A 459 -45.54 5.54 1.13
CA ALA A 459 -45.31 5.77 -0.30
C ALA A 459 -45.17 4.43 -1.03
N ILE A 460 -45.64 4.37 -2.28
CA ILE A 460 -45.58 3.15 -3.11
C ILE A 460 -44.76 3.42 -4.37
N PHE A 461 -43.81 2.55 -4.65
CA PHE A 461 -43.03 2.55 -5.88
C PHE A 461 -43.14 1.19 -6.58
N PRO A 462 -43.85 1.11 -7.73
CA PRO A 462 -43.97 -0.14 -8.48
C PRO A 462 -42.73 -0.35 -9.35
N ILE A 463 -42.08 -1.51 -9.24
CA ILE A 463 -41.04 -1.96 -10.16
C ILE A 463 -41.66 -2.71 -11.34
N ARG A 464 -41.08 -2.54 -12.53
CA ARG A 464 -41.62 -3.09 -13.76
C ARG A 464 -40.75 -4.24 -14.28
N GLY A 465 -41.11 -5.46 -13.90
CA GLY A 465 -40.34 -6.64 -14.27
C GLY A 465 -39.17 -6.93 -13.36
N LYS A 466 -38.23 -7.77 -13.80
CA LYS A 466 -37.04 -8.13 -13.01
C LYS A 466 -36.07 -6.95 -12.94
N SER A 467 -35.73 -6.51 -11.73
CA SER A 467 -34.70 -5.48 -11.50
C SER A 467 -33.36 -5.91 -12.10
N LEU A 468 -32.54 -4.93 -12.46
CA LEU A 468 -31.18 -5.17 -12.94
C LEU A 468 -30.38 -5.97 -11.90
N ASN A 469 -29.69 -7.02 -12.34
CA ASN A 469 -28.71 -7.70 -11.50
C ASN A 469 -27.48 -6.80 -11.34
N THR A 470 -27.47 -6.03 -10.26
CA THR A 470 -26.43 -5.05 -9.99
C THR A 470 -25.08 -5.66 -9.62
N GLU A 471 -25.02 -6.94 -9.20
CA GLU A 471 -23.76 -7.64 -8.98
C GLU A 471 -22.96 -7.82 -10.27
N LYS A 472 -23.66 -8.14 -11.35
CA LYS A 472 -23.05 -8.33 -12.70
C LYS A 472 -22.87 -7.03 -13.47
N ALA A 473 -23.69 -6.02 -13.20
CA ALA A 473 -23.69 -4.76 -13.92
C ALA A 473 -22.57 -3.84 -13.46
N SER A 474 -21.97 -3.11 -14.41
CA SER A 474 -21.11 -1.99 -14.07
C SER A 474 -21.90 -0.84 -13.42
N VAL A 475 -21.22 0.09 -12.77
CA VAL A 475 -21.85 1.32 -12.23
C VAL A 475 -22.51 2.12 -13.36
N ALA A 476 -21.89 2.17 -14.55
CA ALA A 476 -22.45 2.85 -15.72
C ALA A 476 -23.76 2.21 -16.18
N ASP A 477 -23.82 0.88 -16.31
CA ASP A 477 -25.03 0.14 -16.68
C ASP A 477 -26.16 0.36 -15.68
N ALA A 478 -25.82 0.40 -14.38
CA ALA A 478 -26.77 0.64 -13.32
C ALA A 478 -27.35 2.08 -13.38
N LEU A 479 -26.52 3.06 -13.72
CA LEU A 479 -26.94 4.45 -13.88
C LEU A 479 -27.72 4.72 -15.16
N ASP A 480 -27.54 3.92 -16.21
CA ASP A 480 -28.35 3.95 -17.42
C ASP A 480 -29.69 3.23 -17.23
N ASN A 481 -29.80 2.35 -16.23
CA ASN A 481 -31.04 1.70 -15.89
C ASN A 481 -32.02 2.66 -15.20
N LYS A 482 -33.20 2.85 -15.81
CA LYS A 482 -34.19 3.82 -15.35
C LYS A 482 -34.74 3.50 -13.95
N GLU A 483 -35.02 2.23 -13.65
CA GLU A 483 -35.58 1.82 -12.35
C GLU A 483 -34.55 2.03 -11.22
N THR A 484 -33.29 1.68 -11.47
CA THR A 484 -32.17 1.93 -10.56
C THR A 484 -32.03 3.43 -10.23
N THR A 485 -32.02 4.28 -11.24
CA THR A 485 -31.88 5.74 -11.06
C THR A 485 -33.11 6.36 -10.41
N GLU A 486 -34.32 5.88 -10.72
CA GLU A 486 -35.55 6.33 -10.05
C GLU A 486 -35.55 5.94 -8.55
N LEU A 487 -35.13 4.72 -8.21
CA LEU A 487 -35.05 4.25 -6.82
C LEU A 487 -34.00 5.04 -6.01
N LEU A 488 -32.79 5.26 -6.57
CA LEU A 488 -31.77 6.11 -5.96
C LEU A 488 -32.27 7.56 -5.75
N SER A 489 -33.03 8.10 -6.71
CA SER A 489 -33.63 9.45 -6.59
C SER A 489 -34.70 9.56 -5.50
N ILE A 490 -35.50 8.49 -5.29
CA ILE A 490 -36.49 8.42 -4.22
C ILE A 490 -35.80 8.36 -2.86
N ILE A 491 -34.79 7.50 -2.72
CA ILE A 491 -33.97 7.36 -1.51
C ILE A 491 -33.27 8.67 -1.16
N GLY A 492 -32.73 9.37 -2.17
CA GLY A 492 -32.19 10.73 -2.07
C GLY A 492 -30.84 10.87 -1.37
N ALA A 493 -30.29 9.77 -0.85
CA ALA A 493 -29.01 9.77 -0.11
C ALA A 493 -27.76 9.61 -1.01
N GLY A 494 -27.92 9.53 -2.33
CA GLY A 494 -26.83 9.25 -3.26
C GLY A 494 -26.57 7.75 -3.41
N MET A 495 -25.32 7.39 -3.71
CA MET A 495 -24.92 6.00 -3.91
C MET A 495 -23.53 5.73 -3.37
N THR A 496 -23.28 4.49 -2.91
CA THR A 496 -21.95 4.00 -2.56
C THR A 496 -21.21 3.59 -3.84
N VAL A 497 -19.92 3.91 -3.94
CA VAL A 497 -19.05 3.50 -5.03
C VAL A 497 -17.79 2.87 -4.44
N GLU A 498 -17.48 1.63 -4.82
CA GLU A 498 -16.32 0.87 -4.31
C GLU A 498 -14.95 1.40 -4.79
N GLN A 499 -14.77 2.70 -4.89
CA GLN A 499 -13.50 3.32 -5.27
C GLN A 499 -12.96 4.13 -4.09
N GLU A 500 -11.73 3.84 -3.64
CA GLU A 500 -11.08 4.58 -2.56
C GLU A 500 -11.17 6.10 -2.77
N GLY A 501 -11.78 6.77 -1.81
CA GLY A 501 -11.90 8.24 -1.78
C GLY A 501 -13.19 8.82 -2.35
N TYR A 502 -14.15 8.02 -2.83
CA TYR A 502 -15.42 8.51 -3.43
C TYR A 502 -16.64 7.80 -2.84
N ASP A 503 -16.99 8.12 -1.60
CA ASP A 503 -18.32 7.79 -1.08
C ASP A 503 -19.27 8.94 -1.40
N LEU A 504 -20.18 8.71 -2.36
CA LEU A 504 -21.21 9.65 -2.76
C LEU A 504 -22.51 9.48 -1.97
N PHE A 505 -22.52 8.54 -0.99
CA PHE A 505 -23.67 8.30 -0.13
C PHE A 505 -23.63 9.20 1.10
N ASP A 506 -24.70 9.94 1.34
CA ASP A 506 -24.86 10.82 2.48
C ASP A 506 -26.19 10.52 3.19
N ILE A 507 -26.12 9.77 4.27
CA ILE A 507 -27.30 9.34 5.03
C ILE A 507 -28.13 10.52 5.58
N SER A 508 -27.52 11.69 5.78
CA SER A 508 -28.23 12.87 6.23
C SER A 508 -29.24 13.43 5.20
N LYS A 509 -29.10 13.01 3.95
CA LYS A 509 -30.00 13.36 2.84
C LYS A 509 -31.08 12.34 2.57
N LEU A 510 -31.16 11.29 3.38
CA LEU A 510 -32.14 10.21 3.24
C LEU A 510 -33.57 10.76 3.28
N ARG A 511 -34.39 10.32 2.30
CA ARG A 511 -35.78 10.81 2.14
C ARG A 511 -36.82 9.76 2.51
N VAL A 512 -36.40 8.65 3.12
CA VAL A 512 -37.27 7.56 3.55
C VAL A 512 -36.77 6.99 4.87
N GLY A 513 -37.65 6.86 5.86
CA GLY A 513 -37.32 6.25 7.15
C GLY A 513 -37.20 4.74 7.09
N LYS A 514 -38.05 4.09 6.25
CA LYS A 514 -38.00 2.65 5.99
C LYS A 514 -38.23 2.36 4.51
N VAL A 515 -37.53 1.36 4.01
CA VAL A 515 -37.80 0.74 2.71
C VAL A 515 -38.36 -0.65 2.96
N VAL A 516 -39.52 -0.95 2.39
CA VAL A 516 -40.22 -2.23 2.57
C VAL A 516 -40.38 -2.89 1.21
N ILE A 517 -39.71 -4.02 1.02
CA ILE A 517 -39.83 -4.85 -0.17
C ILE A 517 -41.11 -5.70 -0.04
N LEU A 518 -42.05 -5.49 -0.94
CA LEU A 518 -43.33 -6.21 -0.97
C LEU A 518 -43.53 -6.84 -2.36
N THR A 519 -43.20 -8.13 -2.46
CA THR A 519 -43.29 -8.92 -3.70
C THR A 519 -44.22 -10.12 -3.46
N ASP A 520 -44.60 -10.75 -4.56
CA ASP A 520 -45.41 -11.98 -4.49
C ASP A 520 -44.64 -13.09 -3.76
N ALA A 521 -45.40 -14.07 -3.20
CA ALA A 521 -44.82 -15.14 -2.40
C ALA A 521 -44.25 -16.31 -3.26
N ASP A 522 -44.20 -16.15 -4.57
CA ASP A 522 -43.72 -17.14 -5.53
C ASP A 522 -42.20 -17.03 -5.80
N ALA A 523 -41.70 -17.86 -6.72
CA ALA A 523 -40.26 -17.88 -7.10
C ALA A 523 -39.78 -16.58 -7.74
N ASP A 524 -40.62 -15.96 -8.59
CA ASP A 524 -40.27 -14.69 -9.25
C ASP A 524 -40.17 -13.56 -8.23
N GLY A 525 -41.14 -13.46 -7.29
CA GLY A 525 -41.09 -12.47 -6.22
C GLY A 525 -39.87 -12.64 -5.31
N LYS A 526 -39.46 -13.87 -5.01
CA LYS A 526 -38.23 -14.17 -4.27
C LYS A 526 -36.98 -13.75 -5.03
N HIS A 527 -36.96 -13.97 -6.35
CA HIS A 527 -35.88 -13.49 -7.19
C HIS A 527 -35.78 -11.96 -7.19
N ILE A 528 -36.90 -11.25 -7.32
CA ILE A 528 -36.96 -9.79 -7.24
C ILE A 528 -36.44 -9.29 -5.88
N GLN A 529 -36.85 -9.95 -4.76
CA GLN A 529 -36.30 -9.63 -3.42
C GLN A 529 -34.77 -9.73 -3.39
N SER A 530 -34.22 -10.82 -3.94
CA SER A 530 -32.76 -11.03 -3.98
C SER A 530 -32.07 -9.95 -4.81
N LEU A 531 -32.59 -9.57 -5.97
CA LEU A 531 -32.04 -8.51 -6.81
C LEU A 531 -32.09 -7.13 -6.12
N LEU A 532 -33.18 -6.82 -5.39
CA LEU A 532 -33.28 -5.58 -4.64
C LEU A 532 -32.31 -5.55 -3.44
N ILE A 533 -32.15 -6.66 -2.73
CA ILE A 533 -31.15 -6.76 -1.64
C ILE A 533 -29.73 -6.55 -2.22
N THR A 534 -29.41 -7.16 -3.37
CA THR A 534 -28.15 -6.97 -4.07
C THR A 534 -27.96 -5.51 -4.47
N PHE A 535 -29.01 -4.83 -4.97
CA PHE A 535 -28.97 -3.40 -5.26
C PHE A 535 -28.67 -2.58 -4.01
N PHE A 536 -29.38 -2.81 -2.89
CA PHE A 536 -29.13 -2.10 -1.64
C PHE A 536 -27.72 -2.34 -1.10
N ASN A 537 -27.21 -3.57 -1.21
CA ASN A 537 -25.86 -3.91 -0.79
C ASN A 537 -24.79 -3.15 -1.60
N LYS A 538 -24.93 -3.12 -2.91
CA LYS A 538 -23.93 -2.51 -3.79
C LYS A 538 -23.95 -0.98 -3.77
N PHE A 539 -25.13 -0.38 -3.84
CA PHE A 539 -25.26 1.07 -4.06
C PHE A 539 -25.68 1.88 -2.84
N THR A 540 -26.26 1.25 -1.84
CA THR A 540 -26.76 1.94 -0.64
C THR A 540 -26.55 1.10 0.62
N SER A 541 -25.39 0.43 0.73
CA SER A 541 -25.05 -0.47 1.86
C SER A 541 -25.30 0.14 3.26
N PRO A 542 -25.10 1.46 3.49
CA PRO A 542 -25.45 2.03 4.78
C PRO A 542 -26.92 1.90 5.16
N LEU A 543 -27.86 1.75 4.21
CA LEU A 543 -29.27 1.48 4.54
C LEU A 543 -29.48 0.10 5.14
N LEU A 544 -28.74 -0.91 4.67
CA LEU A 544 -28.78 -2.26 5.25
C LEU A 544 -28.13 -2.27 6.64
N HIS A 545 -26.95 -1.67 6.77
CA HIS A 545 -26.20 -1.61 8.03
C HIS A 545 -26.95 -0.85 9.13
N ASN A 546 -27.70 0.19 8.78
CA ASN A 546 -28.49 0.97 9.73
C ASN A 546 -29.93 0.45 9.89
N GLY A 547 -30.28 -0.67 9.24
CA GLY A 547 -31.55 -1.35 9.43
C GLY A 547 -32.78 -0.66 8.85
N HIS A 548 -32.60 0.10 7.75
CA HIS A 548 -33.70 0.77 7.05
C HIS A 548 -34.46 -0.13 6.08
N VAL A 549 -33.95 -1.33 5.74
CA VAL A 549 -34.53 -2.23 4.74
C VAL A 549 -35.27 -3.39 5.39
N TYR A 550 -36.49 -3.62 4.94
CA TYR A 550 -37.41 -4.65 5.45
C TYR A 550 -38.04 -5.44 4.30
N ILE A 551 -38.40 -6.68 4.57
CA ILE A 551 -39.20 -7.52 3.70
C ILE A 551 -40.59 -7.67 4.36
N ALA A 552 -41.63 -7.36 3.62
CA ALA A 552 -43.00 -7.63 4.05
C ALA A 552 -43.35 -9.12 3.83
N ASN A 553 -44.06 -9.70 4.80
CA ASN A 553 -44.50 -11.08 4.73
C ASN A 553 -46.04 -11.10 4.63
N PRO A 554 -46.63 -11.05 3.40
CA PRO A 554 -48.08 -11.23 3.25
C PRO A 554 -48.50 -12.66 3.56
N PRO A 555 -49.75 -12.90 3.94
CA PRO A 555 -50.27 -14.27 4.17
C PRO A 555 -50.32 -15.06 2.86
N LYS A 556 -50.05 -16.36 2.95
CA LYS A 556 -50.16 -17.30 1.82
C LYS A 556 -51.55 -17.92 1.71
N TYR A 557 -52.29 -18.05 2.87
CA TYR A 557 -53.58 -18.66 2.88
C TYR A 557 -54.55 -17.88 3.76
N ARG A 558 -55.86 -17.95 3.42
CA ARG A 558 -56.99 -17.53 4.28
C ARG A 558 -58.00 -18.66 4.38
N ALA A 559 -58.39 -19.00 5.60
CA ALA A 559 -59.44 -19.97 5.86
C ALA A 559 -60.21 -19.60 7.13
N ASN A 560 -61.53 -19.69 7.11
CA ASN A 560 -62.41 -19.39 8.26
C ASN A 560 -62.15 -18.01 8.91
N GLY A 561 -61.82 -16.99 8.09
CA GLY A 561 -61.48 -15.63 8.53
C GLY A 561 -60.10 -15.48 9.19
N ARG A 562 -59.26 -16.51 9.17
CA ARG A 562 -57.88 -16.50 9.68
C ARG A 562 -56.89 -16.50 8.55
N TYR A 563 -55.73 -15.81 8.74
CA TYR A 563 -54.64 -15.74 7.81
C TYR A 563 -53.47 -16.63 8.26
N TYR A 564 -52.84 -17.33 7.33
CA TYR A 564 -51.69 -18.20 7.56
C TYR A 564 -50.56 -17.74 6.67
N TYR A 565 -49.37 -17.60 7.25
CA TYR A 565 -48.21 -16.93 6.61
C TYR A 565 -47.18 -17.90 6.01
N SER A 566 -47.23 -19.18 6.44
CA SER A 566 -46.42 -20.24 5.88
C SER A 566 -47.25 -21.47 5.52
N GLU A 567 -46.69 -22.35 4.69
CA GLU A 567 -47.29 -23.65 4.34
C GLU A 567 -47.42 -24.54 5.59
N GLU A 568 -46.38 -24.53 6.43
CA GLU A 568 -46.31 -25.33 7.67
C GLU A 568 -47.42 -24.90 8.63
N GLU A 569 -47.60 -23.59 8.84
CA GLU A 569 -48.65 -23.01 9.69
C GLU A 569 -50.04 -23.43 9.20
N PHE A 570 -50.25 -23.41 7.89
CA PHE A 570 -51.50 -23.81 7.27
C PHE A 570 -51.77 -25.32 7.40
N GLN A 571 -50.78 -26.17 7.13
CA GLN A 571 -50.90 -27.63 7.24
C GLN A 571 -51.09 -28.08 8.69
N GLU A 572 -50.40 -27.45 9.64
CA GLU A 572 -50.66 -27.71 11.06
C GLU A 572 -52.11 -27.38 11.46
N ALA A 573 -52.64 -26.24 11.02
CA ALA A 573 -54.01 -25.84 11.30
C ALA A 573 -55.02 -26.81 10.64
N LYS A 574 -54.72 -27.26 9.42
CA LYS A 574 -55.52 -28.27 8.72
C LYS A 574 -55.53 -29.60 9.46
N ASN A 575 -54.38 -30.07 9.92
CA ASN A 575 -54.26 -31.31 10.68
C ASN A 575 -54.96 -31.22 12.04
N LYS A 576 -55.05 -30.03 12.63
CA LYS A 576 -55.78 -29.75 13.87
C LYS A 576 -57.29 -29.55 13.63
N GLY A 577 -57.78 -29.68 12.39
CA GLY A 577 -59.19 -29.51 12.04
C GLY A 577 -59.72 -28.07 12.12
N LEU A 578 -58.83 -27.10 12.15
CA LEU A 578 -59.14 -25.66 12.21
C LEU A 578 -59.44 -25.04 10.82
N VAL A 579 -59.11 -25.75 9.76
CA VAL A 579 -59.33 -25.35 8.37
C VAL A 579 -60.39 -26.22 7.75
N GLY A 580 -61.45 -25.60 7.23
CA GLY A 580 -62.53 -26.30 6.51
C GLY A 580 -62.14 -26.69 5.09
N SER A 581 -63.12 -27.18 4.30
CA SER A 581 -62.91 -27.52 2.87
C SER A 581 -62.74 -26.30 1.99
N GLU A 582 -63.14 -25.12 2.44
CA GLU A 582 -63.01 -23.86 1.71
C GLU A 582 -61.87 -23.02 2.29
N PHE A 583 -60.90 -22.74 1.45
CA PHE A 583 -59.82 -21.83 1.77
C PHE A 583 -59.34 -21.10 0.47
N VAL A 584 -58.75 -19.93 0.65
CA VAL A 584 -58.13 -19.16 -0.41
C VAL A 584 -56.62 -19.28 -0.28
N ARG A 585 -55.96 -19.63 -1.38
CA ARG A 585 -54.50 -19.55 -1.53
C ARG A 585 -54.17 -18.31 -2.36
N TYR A 586 -53.42 -17.37 -1.78
CA TYR A 586 -52.95 -16.21 -2.52
C TYR A 586 -51.72 -16.59 -3.33
N LYS A 587 -51.78 -16.45 -4.64
CA LYS A 587 -50.65 -16.67 -5.58
C LYS A 587 -49.86 -15.39 -5.79
N GLY A 588 -50.48 -14.22 -5.59
CA GLY A 588 -49.85 -12.91 -5.71
C GLY A 588 -50.67 -11.83 -4.99
N LEU A 589 -50.06 -10.71 -4.75
CA LEU A 589 -50.63 -9.55 -4.04
C LEU A 589 -51.84 -8.95 -4.72
N GLY A 590 -51.95 -9.06 -6.04
CA GLY A 590 -53.11 -8.59 -6.83
C GLY A 590 -54.40 -9.38 -6.57
N GLN A 591 -54.34 -10.51 -5.83
CA GLN A 591 -55.52 -11.30 -5.44
C GLN A 591 -56.07 -10.88 -4.08
N MET A 592 -55.36 -10.04 -3.35
CA MET A 592 -55.82 -9.46 -2.09
C MET A 592 -56.53 -8.15 -2.37
N ASP A 593 -57.68 -7.95 -1.72
CA ASP A 593 -58.31 -6.63 -1.77
C ASP A 593 -57.59 -5.63 -0.84
N ALA A 594 -57.92 -4.36 -0.97
CA ALA A 594 -57.27 -3.27 -0.25
C ALA A 594 -57.38 -3.39 1.26
N GLU A 595 -58.54 -3.89 1.77
CA GLU A 595 -58.79 -4.08 3.21
C GLU A 595 -58.00 -5.29 3.74
N GLU A 596 -57.93 -6.37 3.01
CA GLU A 596 -57.09 -7.53 3.35
C GLU A 596 -55.60 -7.17 3.39
N LEU A 597 -55.14 -6.44 2.38
CA LEU A 597 -53.73 -5.99 2.32
C LEU A 597 -53.40 -5.02 3.45
N TRP A 598 -54.32 -4.12 3.80
CA TRP A 598 -54.15 -3.26 4.96
C TRP A 598 -54.04 -4.08 6.24
N ASN A 599 -55.04 -4.94 6.53
CA ASN A 599 -55.13 -5.68 7.78
C ASN A 599 -53.98 -6.68 8.02
N THR A 600 -53.32 -7.14 6.96
CA THR A 600 -52.29 -8.20 7.05
C THR A 600 -50.84 -7.72 6.79
N THR A 601 -50.67 -6.65 5.96
CA THR A 601 -49.36 -6.35 5.38
C THR A 601 -48.95 -4.88 5.48
N LEU A 602 -49.90 -3.93 5.46
CA LEU A 602 -49.59 -2.50 5.45
C LEU A 602 -49.77 -1.86 6.86
N ASN A 603 -50.74 -2.30 7.63
CA ASN A 603 -51.03 -1.72 8.95
C ASN A 603 -49.87 -1.97 9.94
N PRO A 604 -49.26 -0.93 10.51
CA PRO A 604 -48.16 -1.03 11.46
C PRO A 604 -48.43 -1.94 12.68
N GLU A 605 -49.69 -2.05 13.08
CA GLU A 605 -50.08 -2.83 14.28
C GLU A 605 -50.20 -4.34 14.02
N THR A 606 -50.47 -4.74 12.77
CA THR A 606 -50.79 -6.15 12.45
C THR A 606 -49.85 -6.80 11.45
N ARG A 607 -49.12 -6.00 10.68
CA ARG A 607 -48.17 -6.48 9.63
C ARG A 607 -47.00 -7.24 10.19
N LYS A 608 -46.48 -8.19 9.41
CA LYS A 608 -45.24 -8.90 9.70
C LYS A 608 -44.12 -8.39 8.77
N LEU A 609 -43.10 -7.73 9.33
CA LEU A 609 -41.91 -7.30 8.62
C LEU A 609 -40.70 -8.06 9.14
N THR A 610 -39.86 -8.51 8.20
CA THR A 610 -38.51 -9.04 8.48
C THR A 610 -37.48 -7.96 8.16
N GLN A 611 -36.75 -7.49 9.16
CA GLN A 611 -35.65 -6.55 8.94
C GLN A 611 -34.47 -7.28 8.33
N VAL A 612 -33.91 -6.73 7.24
CA VAL A 612 -32.68 -7.21 6.65
C VAL A 612 -31.52 -6.68 7.50
N LYS A 613 -30.89 -7.57 8.27
CA LYS A 613 -29.75 -7.23 9.16
C LYS A 613 -28.46 -7.71 8.54
N VAL A 614 -27.55 -6.79 8.31
CA VAL A 614 -26.21 -7.05 7.77
C VAL A 614 -25.22 -6.30 8.63
N SER A 615 -24.18 -6.98 9.10
CA SER A 615 -23.06 -6.34 9.81
C SER A 615 -22.01 -5.85 8.80
N PRO A 616 -21.35 -4.72 9.05
CA PRO A 616 -20.14 -4.37 8.29
C PRO A 616 -19.14 -5.52 8.44
N ASN A 617 -18.56 -6.00 7.34
CA ASN A 617 -17.69 -7.19 7.28
C ASN A 617 -18.39 -8.55 7.46
N ASP A 618 -19.66 -8.66 7.13
CA ASP A 618 -20.41 -9.91 7.12
C ASP A 618 -20.00 -10.75 5.88
N PHE A 619 -19.02 -11.63 6.07
CA PHE A 619 -18.53 -12.51 5.00
C PHE A 619 -19.56 -13.53 4.54
N GLU A 620 -20.44 -13.98 5.41
CA GLU A 620 -21.50 -14.94 5.06
C GLU A 620 -22.54 -14.27 4.14
N PHE A 621 -22.90 -13.03 4.46
CA PHE A 621 -23.81 -12.26 3.62
C PHE A 621 -23.20 -11.95 2.25
N ALA A 622 -21.93 -11.50 2.21
CA ALA A 622 -21.21 -11.24 0.96
C ALA A 622 -21.07 -12.50 0.11
N SER A 623 -20.78 -13.65 0.72
CA SER A 623 -20.74 -14.95 0.07
C SER A 623 -22.11 -15.34 -0.51
N ALA A 624 -23.19 -15.16 0.26
CA ALA A 624 -24.55 -15.46 -0.18
C ALA A 624 -24.95 -14.61 -1.40
N ILE A 625 -24.64 -13.31 -1.39
CA ILE A 625 -24.88 -12.42 -2.54
C ILE A 625 -24.08 -12.90 -3.77
N SER A 626 -22.82 -13.27 -3.61
CA SER A 626 -21.96 -13.78 -4.71
C SER A 626 -22.52 -15.09 -5.28
N VAL A 627 -23.00 -15.99 -4.44
CA VAL A 627 -23.65 -17.24 -4.88
C VAL A 627 -24.95 -16.95 -5.63
N ILE A 628 -25.83 -16.11 -5.11
CA ILE A 628 -27.18 -15.88 -5.68
C ILE A 628 -27.12 -15.02 -6.95
N ALA A 629 -26.32 -13.95 -6.94
CA ALA A 629 -26.35 -12.89 -7.95
C ALA A 629 -25.05 -12.80 -8.77
N GLY A 630 -23.94 -13.43 -8.36
CA GLY A 630 -22.63 -13.34 -8.99
C GLY A 630 -22.58 -13.83 -10.44
N ALA A 631 -21.50 -13.50 -11.15
CA ALA A 631 -21.30 -13.89 -12.55
C ALA A 631 -20.98 -15.38 -12.72
N ASP A 632 -20.27 -15.98 -11.73
CA ASP A 632 -19.91 -17.39 -11.78
C ASP A 632 -21.11 -18.29 -11.42
N THR A 633 -21.55 -19.07 -12.41
CA THR A 633 -22.64 -20.01 -12.24
C THR A 633 -22.20 -21.33 -11.63
N SER A 634 -20.90 -21.67 -11.61
CA SER A 634 -20.38 -22.91 -11.04
C SER A 634 -20.63 -22.97 -9.53
N ILE A 635 -20.41 -21.86 -8.83
CA ILE A 635 -20.65 -21.73 -7.39
C ILE A 635 -22.13 -22.00 -7.03
N ARG A 636 -23.08 -21.51 -7.87
CA ARG A 636 -24.50 -21.78 -7.68
C ARG A 636 -24.86 -23.25 -7.90
N LYS A 637 -24.25 -23.87 -8.91
CA LYS A 637 -24.45 -25.30 -9.20
C LYS A 637 -23.96 -26.16 -8.04
N GLU A 638 -22.76 -25.83 -7.52
CA GLU A 638 -22.18 -26.51 -6.37
C GLU A 638 -23.04 -26.36 -5.12
N PHE A 639 -23.51 -25.13 -4.80
CA PHE A 639 -24.39 -24.87 -3.67
C PHE A 639 -25.72 -25.63 -3.75
N VAL A 640 -26.34 -25.68 -4.95
CA VAL A 640 -27.59 -26.43 -5.17
C VAL A 640 -27.33 -27.92 -5.06
N LEU A 641 -26.19 -28.40 -5.57
CA LEU A 641 -25.80 -29.80 -5.49
C LEU A 641 -25.57 -30.24 -4.04
N ASP A 642 -24.84 -29.45 -3.25
CA ASP A 642 -24.60 -29.72 -1.83
C ASP A 642 -25.90 -29.76 -1.03
N ALA A 643 -26.79 -28.78 -1.26
CA ALA A 643 -28.10 -28.75 -0.60
C ALA A 643 -29.00 -29.93 -0.98
N LEU A 644 -28.86 -30.48 -2.18
CA LEU A 644 -29.57 -31.68 -2.61
C LEU A 644 -28.95 -32.94 -2.01
N LEU A 645 -27.60 -32.99 -1.94
CA LEU A 645 -26.88 -34.12 -1.33
C LEU A 645 -27.14 -34.29 0.15
N GLU A 646 -27.39 -33.21 0.90
CA GLU A 646 -27.83 -33.30 2.33
C GLU A 646 -29.10 -34.09 2.54
N GLY A 647 -29.93 -34.30 1.49
CA GLY A 647 -31.18 -35.05 1.53
C GLY A 647 -31.13 -36.46 0.94
N TYR A 648 -29.98 -36.88 0.36
CA TYR A 648 -29.84 -38.15 -0.36
C TYR A 648 -28.62 -38.95 0.10
N ASP A 649 -28.77 -40.29 0.20
CA ASP A 649 -27.70 -41.18 0.66
C ASP A 649 -26.59 -41.42 -0.39
N ASN A 650 -26.82 -41.02 -1.66
CA ASN A 650 -25.79 -41.12 -2.71
C ASN A 650 -25.98 -40.07 -3.81
N TYR A 651 -24.89 -39.83 -4.57
CA TYR A 651 -24.80 -38.81 -5.62
C TYR A 651 -25.65 -39.10 -6.85
N GLU A 652 -25.81 -40.38 -7.21
CA GLU A 652 -26.57 -40.80 -8.41
C GLU A 652 -28.06 -40.53 -8.28
N ASP A 653 -28.66 -40.76 -7.07
CA ASP A 653 -30.05 -40.49 -6.80
C ASP A 653 -30.36 -38.97 -6.84
N ALA A 654 -29.44 -38.15 -6.39
CA ALA A 654 -29.53 -36.67 -6.47
C ALA A 654 -29.47 -36.17 -7.93
N ILE A 655 -28.63 -36.75 -8.76
CA ILE A 655 -28.53 -36.40 -10.20
C ILE A 655 -29.79 -36.77 -10.95
N ASP A 656 -30.39 -37.91 -10.70
CA ASP A 656 -31.62 -38.34 -11.38
C ASP A 656 -32.83 -37.45 -11.04
N VAL A 657 -32.90 -36.97 -9.80
CA VAL A 657 -33.90 -35.96 -9.42
C VAL A 657 -33.60 -34.62 -10.11
N LEU A 658 -32.33 -34.21 -10.19
CA LEU A 658 -31.93 -33.00 -10.93
C LEU A 658 -32.30 -33.07 -12.42
N LYS A 659 -32.06 -34.20 -13.09
CA LYS A 659 -32.46 -34.40 -14.48
C LYS A 659 -33.95 -34.29 -14.66
N GLY A 660 -34.73 -34.86 -13.75
CA GLY A 660 -36.20 -34.74 -13.76
C GLY A 660 -36.69 -33.29 -13.56
N VAL A 661 -36.05 -32.54 -12.64
CA VAL A 661 -36.35 -31.12 -12.46
C VAL A 661 -35.91 -30.24 -13.65
N TYR A 662 -34.79 -30.57 -14.29
CA TYR A 662 -34.34 -29.86 -15.51
C TYR A 662 -35.22 -30.17 -16.72
N GLU A 663 -35.72 -31.40 -16.89
CA GLU A 663 -36.66 -31.75 -17.93
C GLU A 663 -38.02 -31.05 -17.77
N GLU A 664 -38.45 -30.75 -16.55
CA GLU A 664 -39.66 -29.94 -16.29
C GLU A 664 -39.41 -28.42 -16.42
N MET A 665 -38.15 -27.94 -16.34
CA MET A 665 -37.76 -26.53 -16.51
C MET A 665 -37.35 -26.16 -17.94
N ASP A 666 -37.22 -27.13 -18.87
CA ASP A 666 -36.80 -26.91 -20.25
C ASP A 666 -37.99 -26.44 -21.11
N TYR A 667 -38.42 -25.22 -20.84
CA TYR A 667 -39.02 -24.36 -21.84
C TYR A 667 -38.14 -23.13 -22.03
N GLU A 668 -37.39 -23.12 -23.16
CA GLU A 668 -36.65 -22.01 -23.75
C GLU A 668 -35.31 -21.68 -23.06
N GLU A 669 -34.24 -22.48 -23.32
CA GLU A 669 -32.94 -21.99 -23.78
C GLU A 669 -31.97 -23.16 -24.00
N ASN A 670 -31.44 -23.29 -25.20
CA ASN A 670 -30.45 -24.30 -25.57
C ASN A 670 -29.17 -24.15 -24.73
N LEU A 671 -28.90 -25.11 -23.85
CA LEU A 671 -27.62 -25.31 -23.23
C LEU A 671 -27.03 -26.65 -23.67
N GLU A 672 -26.01 -26.62 -24.51
CA GLU A 672 -25.15 -27.77 -24.80
C GLU A 672 -24.39 -28.13 -23.51
N ILE A 673 -24.61 -29.31 -22.99
CA ILE A 673 -23.88 -29.89 -21.86
C ILE A 673 -22.69 -30.64 -22.48
N GLU A 674 -21.48 -30.09 -22.38
CA GLU A 674 -20.25 -30.86 -22.60
C GLU A 674 -20.04 -31.83 -21.42
N GLU A 675 -19.92 -33.12 -21.77
CA GLU A 675 -19.57 -34.18 -20.83
C GLU A 675 -18.14 -33.93 -20.26
N ILE A 676 -18.06 -33.68 -18.98
CA ILE A 676 -16.77 -33.58 -18.24
C ILE A 676 -16.39 -35.00 -17.84
N HIS A 677 -15.45 -35.61 -18.57
CA HIS A 677 -14.76 -36.82 -18.14
C HIS A 677 -13.70 -36.43 -17.10
N TYR A 678 -13.83 -36.97 -15.90
CA TYR A 678 -12.75 -37.02 -14.92
C TYR A 678 -11.98 -38.33 -15.12
N ASP A 679 -10.67 -38.20 -15.47
CA ASP A 679 -9.68 -39.26 -15.29
C ASP A 679 -9.04 -39.12 -13.89
#